data_9553039a7952aef158d772fcd1faa910
#
_entry.id   9553039a7952aef158d772fcd1faa910
#
_cell.length_a   1.000
_cell.length_b   1.000
_cell.length_c   1.000
_cell.angle_alpha   90.00
_cell.angle_beta   90.00
_cell.angle_gamma   90.00
#
_symmetry.space_group_name_H-M   'P 1'
#
loop_
_entity.id
_entity.type
_entity.pdbx_description
1 polymer ?
#
loop_
_entity_poly.entity_id
_entity_poly.type
_entity_poly.pdbx_seq_one_letter_code
_entity_poly.pdbx_strand_id
1 'polypeptide(L)'
;MSKHGVLDQLAKLGFSSESLKQSVTRKLVWSRDASHFQIEPATTLRASNIQEVSRILEAASGTHTPVTFRSGGSSLSGQTLGRGLVVDTRSGFQAVVKIESTQVTAEPGVTLSRLNGHLLGAAKKVGPDPASLVASTLGGAVGNNSSGMTCGTKFNSYATIIGAKIVFADGQILDTLLPDAEKHFRTLKPKLVKELETIRDQIRADGALSSEVTRLFTLKNTMGYSLNSFLDFENPLDILTHLMVGSEGTLGFLGEITMGLLPVKKVKATNLLIFESLEVANDSLMEIISQDPAAIELMDRTSLSALDSQELLPAEVIAVLGKNSTAVIVEFEADAQEELAQAQRRFEKKFVKNLVFAGVTENSLRNRLWAMRKNLYAIVAKARPEGTTALLEDVAVPPEKLTIACKKLSELCEKHGYGTPVIFGHVRDGNIHFMISDDFATKERVKAFENFTADMVELILSLGGNLKAEHGTGRAMAPFVEAQFGKELFEIIKRVKKAFDPLGILNPGVIIAASDTEYLENLKITQQVDAIVDSCVECGYCESSCPSAGLTLTPRERIVAFRELSRQPASVRKTLTKELHYQADQTCATDGMCQVNCPVNINTGTFVKEIRAKNQTGLTQGLGKVAQKNWGTIASLAGRALRVAGLVPTLAATGSKLLAAITPKGLTPIWSKSIRAEGFSRSKLPSGQSKEFAYLPSCMNEVFGDSSIARVLEIANQSGEPVFIPENLKGFCCGTPFSSKGLTKAYQRQQSKNKDLLTSLSQKTLIIDGSSCHQTLSGQSDIRTIELSEFVAENLLDIPVKTRVGTIVLHPTCSGEATGANSAMVAIANRIAYTVITPANWRCCGFAGDRGLLIPELTVNATSLEAEELVSVDALRVSNNQPCQIGMSGGTGKAYISILEAWVRSVS
;
A
#
# COMPACT_ATOMS: atom_id res chain seq x y z
N MET A 1 11.37 29.28 18.67
CA MET A 1 12.62 28.64 18.20
C MET A 1 12.77 28.89 16.69
N SER A 2 13.95 29.33 16.28
CA SER A 2 14.17 29.77 14.88
C SER A 2 14.14 28.54 13.95
N LYS A 3 13.28 28.56 12.92
CA LYS A 3 13.17 27.55 11.87
C LYS A 3 14.49 27.28 11.12
N HIS A 4 15.47 28.17 11.27
CA HIS A 4 16.75 28.12 10.56
C HIS A 4 17.82 27.29 11.30
N GLY A 5 17.74 27.14 12.62
CA GLY A 5 18.82 26.55 13.41
C GLY A 5 19.19 25.10 13.04
N VAL A 6 18.18 24.21 12.90
CA VAL A 6 18.44 22.80 12.55
C VAL A 6 18.90 22.63 11.10
N LEU A 7 18.31 23.40 10.14
CA LEU A 7 18.72 23.33 8.73
C LEU A 7 20.15 23.88 8.54
N ASP A 8 20.52 24.92 9.27
CA ASP A 8 21.87 25.48 9.23
C ASP A 8 22.90 24.47 9.79
N GLN A 9 22.54 23.74 10.84
CA GLN A 9 23.40 22.67 11.37
C GLN A 9 23.52 21.51 10.39
N LEU A 10 22.42 21.08 9.76
CA LEU A 10 22.44 20.04 8.73
C LEU A 10 23.28 20.42 7.50
N ALA A 11 23.24 21.69 7.08
CA ALA A 11 24.13 22.19 6.04
C ALA A 11 25.61 22.06 6.41
N LYS A 12 25.97 22.37 7.67
CA LYS A 12 27.35 22.18 8.20
C LYS A 12 27.75 20.70 8.26
N LEU A 13 26.78 19.81 8.49
CA LEU A 13 26.98 18.35 8.51
C LEU A 13 26.96 17.71 7.11
N GLY A 14 26.95 18.51 6.04
CA GLY A 14 27.14 18.07 4.66
C GLY A 14 25.86 17.70 3.91
N PHE A 15 24.69 18.11 4.38
CA PHE A 15 23.46 17.98 3.59
C PHE A 15 23.47 18.99 2.44
N SER A 16 23.04 18.55 1.25
CA SER A 16 22.98 19.41 0.07
C SER A 16 21.84 20.44 0.20
N SER A 17 22.01 21.60 -0.46
CA SER A 17 20.95 22.62 -0.51
C SER A 17 19.64 22.10 -1.10
N GLU A 18 19.70 21.15 -2.04
CA GLU A 18 18.52 20.51 -2.63
C GLU A 18 17.81 19.61 -1.61
N SER A 19 18.55 18.82 -0.81
CA SER A 19 18.00 17.98 0.26
C SER A 19 17.29 18.81 1.34
N LEU A 20 17.84 20.01 1.64
CA LEU A 20 17.32 20.92 2.67
C LEU A 20 16.17 21.81 2.17
N LYS A 21 15.87 21.77 0.87
CA LYS A 21 14.81 22.59 0.28
C LYS A 21 13.45 22.24 0.83
N GLN A 22 12.80 23.27 1.37
CA GLN A 22 11.46 23.15 1.94
C GLN A 22 10.39 23.28 0.85
N SER A 23 9.34 22.46 0.93
CA SER A 23 8.16 22.50 0.06
C SER A 23 6.92 22.77 0.88
N VAL A 24 6.13 23.74 0.45
CA VAL A 24 4.82 24.03 1.06
C VAL A 24 3.91 22.83 0.93
N THR A 25 3.87 22.20 -0.25
CA THR A 25 3.10 20.99 -0.51
C THR A 25 3.46 19.88 0.46
N ARG A 26 4.75 19.61 0.66
CA ARG A 26 5.23 18.54 1.54
C ARG A 26 4.81 18.77 2.99
N LYS A 27 4.92 20.00 3.51
CA LYS A 27 4.48 20.34 4.87
C LYS A 27 2.99 20.08 5.06
N LEU A 28 2.17 20.53 4.13
CA LEU A 28 0.72 20.35 4.19
C LEU A 28 0.31 18.88 4.06
N VAL A 29 0.95 18.13 3.17
CA VAL A 29 0.65 16.71 2.99
C VAL A 29 1.09 15.88 4.18
N TRP A 30 2.25 16.18 4.77
CA TRP A 30 2.74 15.45 5.93
C TRP A 30 2.17 15.95 7.26
N SER A 31 1.29 16.94 7.22
CA SER A 31 0.48 17.33 8.39
C SER A 31 -0.64 16.33 8.71
N ARG A 32 -0.87 15.32 7.84
CA ARG A 32 -1.95 14.33 7.98
C ARG A 32 -1.41 12.91 7.85
N ASP A 33 -2.04 11.98 8.53
CA ASP A 33 -1.93 10.53 8.38
C ASP A 33 -3.34 9.90 8.36
N ALA A 34 -3.46 8.60 8.59
CA ALA A 34 -4.77 7.95 8.63
C ALA A 34 -5.57 8.21 9.92
N SER A 35 -4.98 8.87 10.93
CA SER A 35 -5.65 9.23 12.18
C SER A 35 -6.58 10.44 12.03
N HIS A 36 -7.26 10.77 13.09
CA HIS A 36 -8.12 11.95 13.18
C HIS A 36 -7.37 13.24 13.55
N PHE A 37 -6.05 13.26 13.47
CA PHE A 37 -5.23 14.44 13.77
C PHE A 37 -4.71 15.14 12.51
N GLN A 38 -4.46 16.44 12.64
CA GLN A 38 -3.76 17.26 11.65
C GLN A 38 -2.77 18.18 12.35
N ILE A 39 -1.46 17.94 12.17
CA ILE A 39 -0.39 18.72 12.80
C ILE A 39 0.62 19.14 11.73
N GLU A 40 0.70 20.46 11.45
CA GLU A 40 1.63 20.97 10.44
C GLU A 40 3.06 20.99 10.99
N PRO A 41 4.04 20.34 10.31
CA PRO A 41 5.43 20.35 10.71
C PRO A 41 6.09 21.70 10.40
N ALA A 42 6.97 22.15 11.29
CA ALA A 42 7.80 23.33 11.04
C ALA A 42 8.74 23.10 9.85
N THR A 43 9.29 21.88 9.73
CA THR A 43 10.29 21.51 8.72
C THR A 43 10.09 20.06 8.31
N THR A 44 10.39 19.74 7.06
CA THR A 44 10.32 18.37 6.52
C THR A 44 11.64 17.99 5.87
N LEU A 45 12.06 16.73 6.04
CA LEU A 45 13.27 16.19 5.44
C LEU A 45 13.04 14.74 4.98
N ARG A 46 13.78 14.29 3.97
CA ARG A 46 13.89 12.86 3.61
C ARG A 46 15.28 12.38 4.01
N ALA A 47 15.35 11.22 4.66
CA ALA A 47 16.59 10.53 4.96
C ALA A 47 16.74 9.31 4.05
N SER A 48 17.95 9.06 3.55
CA SER A 48 18.23 8.00 2.57
C SER A 48 19.02 6.83 3.16
N ASN A 49 19.63 7.03 4.33
CA ASN A 49 20.45 6.01 5.00
C ASN A 49 20.60 6.33 6.49
N ILE A 50 21.11 5.34 7.25
CA ILE A 50 21.27 5.45 8.70
C ILE A 50 22.24 6.57 9.12
N GLN A 51 23.27 6.86 8.32
CA GLN A 51 24.25 7.91 8.61
C GLN A 51 23.61 9.30 8.47
N GLU A 52 22.68 9.48 7.55
CA GLU A 52 21.88 10.72 7.47
C GLU A 52 21.00 10.88 8.68
N VAL A 53 20.33 9.82 9.14
CA VAL A 53 19.53 9.84 10.38
C VAL A 53 20.39 10.19 11.59
N SER A 54 21.58 9.60 11.72
CA SER A 54 22.55 9.92 12.77
C SER A 54 22.86 11.43 12.81
N ARG A 55 23.21 12.03 11.67
CA ARG A 55 23.48 13.47 11.55
C ARG A 55 22.24 14.33 11.80
N ILE A 56 21.07 13.87 11.40
CA ILE A 56 19.80 14.57 11.67
C ILE A 56 19.55 14.62 13.18
N LEU A 57 19.73 13.51 13.91
CA LEU A 57 19.53 13.47 15.34
C LEU A 57 20.61 14.24 16.10
N GLU A 58 21.86 14.21 15.64
CA GLU A 58 22.94 15.07 16.17
C GLU A 58 22.58 16.57 16.06
N ALA A 59 22.14 17.01 14.86
CA ALA A 59 21.73 18.39 14.63
C ALA A 59 20.50 18.78 15.45
N ALA A 60 19.52 17.89 15.55
CA ALA A 60 18.30 18.09 16.33
C ALA A 60 18.58 18.17 17.84
N SER A 61 19.48 17.31 18.33
CA SER A 61 19.96 17.34 19.72
C SER A 61 20.66 18.65 20.05
N GLY A 62 21.60 19.08 19.17
CA GLY A 62 22.32 20.35 19.35
C GLY A 62 21.44 21.60 19.27
N THR A 63 20.28 21.52 18.64
CA THR A 63 19.34 22.65 18.49
C THR A 63 18.05 22.50 19.30
N HIS A 64 17.91 21.43 20.10
CA HIS A 64 16.70 21.08 20.82
C HIS A 64 15.45 21.06 19.93
N THR A 65 15.59 20.55 18.69
CA THR A 65 14.50 20.50 17.71
C THR A 65 13.77 19.17 17.85
N PRO A 66 12.45 19.16 18.07
CA PRO A 66 11.67 17.93 18.08
C PRO A 66 11.73 17.22 16.73
N VAL A 67 11.89 15.89 16.74
CA VAL A 67 11.96 15.03 15.56
C VAL A 67 10.85 13.99 15.62
N THR A 68 10.12 13.84 14.51
CA THR A 68 9.15 12.76 14.32
C THR A 68 9.53 11.99 13.04
N PHE A 69 9.71 10.69 13.15
CA PHE A 69 9.92 9.81 11.99
C PHE A 69 8.60 9.43 11.35
N ARG A 70 8.54 9.57 10.03
CA ARG A 70 7.37 9.20 9.23
C ARG A 70 7.74 8.12 8.23
N SER A 71 7.10 6.96 8.34
CA SER A 71 7.23 5.87 7.39
C SER A 71 5.97 5.77 6.52
N GLY A 72 5.17 4.71 6.60
CA GLY A 72 3.97 4.53 5.78
C GLY A 72 2.87 5.58 5.97
N GLY A 73 2.85 6.30 7.09
CA GLY A 73 1.80 7.26 7.42
C GLY A 73 0.40 6.64 7.46
N SER A 74 0.32 5.35 7.74
CA SER A 74 -0.93 4.58 7.91
C SER A 74 -1.42 4.54 9.36
N SER A 75 -0.77 5.28 10.26
CA SER A 75 -1.10 5.39 11.67
C SER A 75 -2.53 5.89 11.91
N LEU A 76 -3.21 5.26 12.85
CA LEU A 76 -4.56 5.62 13.29
C LEU A 76 -4.59 6.38 14.62
N SER A 77 -3.43 6.51 15.31
CA SER A 77 -3.30 7.16 16.61
C SER A 77 -2.44 8.44 16.59
N GLY A 78 -2.00 8.92 15.40
CA GLY A 78 -1.31 10.21 15.23
C GLY A 78 0.18 10.23 15.58
N GLN A 79 0.84 9.07 15.76
CA GLN A 79 2.26 9.00 16.11
C GLN A 79 3.21 9.42 14.98
N THR A 80 2.75 9.54 13.73
CA THR A 80 3.58 9.98 12.60
C THR A 80 3.54 11.49 12.35
N LEU A 81 2.85 12.24 13.22
CA LEU A 81 2.67 13.68 13.13
C LEU A 81 3.48 14.42 14.20
N GLY A 82 4.07 15.55 13.82
CA GLY A 82 4.87 16.35 14.76
C GLY A 82 4.99 17.81 14.36
N ARG A 83 5.11 18.70 15.35
CA ARG A 83 5.26 20.15 15.15
C ARG A 83 6.68 20.58 14.75
N GLY A 84 7.68 19.74 14.98
CA GLY A 84 9.08 20.01 14.73
C GLY A 84 9.55 19.61 13.33
N LEU A 85 10.65 18.88 13.26
CA LEU A 85 11.19 18.25 12.05
C LEU A 85 10.50 16.89 11.82
N VAL A 86 9.78 16.75 10.73
CA VAL A 86 9.26 15.44 10.28
C VAL A 86 10.21 14.87 9.23
N VAL A 87 10.70 13.66 9.49
CA VAL A 87 11.68 12.93 8.67
C VAL A 87 11.01 11.74 7.99
N ASP A 88 10.90 11.78 6.65
CA ASP A 88 10.48 10.64 5.85
C ASP A 88 11.61 9.60 5.79
N THR A 89 11.32 8.39 6.24
CA THR A 89 12.23 7.25 6.23
C THR A 89 11.73 6.12 5.33
N ARG A 90 10.59 6.31 4.65
CA ARG A 90 10.03 5.33 3.74
C ARG A 90 10.78 5.28 2.41
N SER A 91 11.06 6.44 1.83
CA SER A 91 11.57 6.53 0.45
C SER A 91 13.04 6.08 0.32
N GLY A 92 13.83 6.23 1.37
CA GLY A 92 15.27 5.97 1.37
C GLY A 92 15.70 4.62 1.95
N PHE A 93 14.81 3.94 2.67
CA PHE A 93 15.12 2.70 3.41
C PHE A 93 14.33 1.53 2.83
N GLN A 94 14.73 1.07 1.64
CA GLN A 94 13.93 0.12 0.85
C GLN A 94 14.61 -1.24 0.61
N ALA A 95 15.80 -1.48 1.19
CA ALA A 95 16.57 -2.68 0.92
C ALA A 95 16.11 -3.87 1.79
N VAL A 96 16.00 -5.05 1.17
CA VAL A 96 16.03 -6.33 1.86
C VAL A 96 17.49 -6.75 1.90
N VAL A 97 18.14 -6.55 3.05
CA VAL A 97 19.61 -6.60 3.20
C VAL A 97 20.14 -8.04 3.13
N LYS A 98 19.44 -8.97 3.83
CA LYS A 98 19.85 -10.37 3.91
C LYS A 98 18.67 -11.28 4.20
N ILE A 99 18.60 -12.40 3.50
CA ILE A 99 17.63 -13.48 3.76
C ILE A 99 18.43 -14.73 4.13
N GLU A 100 18.10 -15.28 5.28
CA GLU A 100 18.70 -16.54 5.80
C GLU A 100 17.59 -17.58 6.02
N SER A 101 17.95 -18.81 6.39
CA SER A 101 16.97 -19.89 6.55
C SER A 101 15.95 -19.65 7.66
N THR A 102 16.31 -18.89 8.71
CA THR A 102 15.49 -18.65 9.91
C THR A 102 15.21 -17.18 10.18
N GLN A 103 15.83 -16.27 9.45
CA GLN A 103 15.70 -14.83 9.70
C GLN A 103 15.86 -14.00 8.43
N VAL A 104 15.36 -12.77 8.47
CA VAL A 104 15.54 -11.76 7.43
C VAL A 104 15.95 -10.42 8.05
N THR A 105 16.92 -9.76 7.43
CA THR A 105 17.31 -8.39 7.76
C THR A 105 16.85 -7.46 6.65
N ALA A 106 16.09 -6.42 7.00
CA ALA A 106 15.62 -5.44 6.04
C ALA A 106 15.59 -4.03 6.64
N GLU A 107 15.60 -3.04 5.78
CA GLU A 107 15.47 -1.64 6.16
C GLU A 107 14.02 -1.27 6.54
N PRO A 108 13.81 -0.28 7.41
CA PRO A 108 12.50 0.04 8.00
C PRO A 108 11.43 0.54 7.01
N GLY A 109 11.81 1.02 5.84
CA GLY A 109 10.88 1.52 4.82
C GLY A 109 10.28 0.45 3.92
N VAL A 110 10.80 -0.80 3.96
CA VAL A 110 10.24 -1.94 3.20
C VAL A 110 8.84 -2.25 3.71
N THR A 111 7.84 -2.36 2.81
CA THR A 111 6.50 -2.77 3.23
C THR A 111 6.46 -4.27 3.56
N LEU A 112 5.61 -4.66 4.50
CA LEU A 112 5.49 -6.07 4.91
C LEU A 112 5.06 -6.97 3.73
N SER A 113 4.22 -6.47 2.83
CA SER A 113 3.81 -7.22 1.64
C SER A 113 4.99 -7.48 0.69
N ARG A 114 5.88 -6.50 0.47
CA ARG A 114 7.09 -6.67 -0.34
C ARG A 114 8.08 -7.61 0.33
N LEU A 115 8.29 -7.45 1.64
CA LEU A 115 9.16 -8.34 2.40
C LEU A 115 8.70 -9.80 2.29
N ASN A 116 7.40 -10.06 2.48
CA ASN A 116 6.81 -11.38 2.30
C ASN A 116 6.91 -11.88 0.83
N GLY A 117 6.84 -10.96 -0.15
CA GLY A 117 7.06 -11.28 -1.56
C GLY A 117 8.45 -11.89 -1.82
N HIS A 118 9.50 -11.30 -1.23
CA HIS A 118 10.87 -11.84 -1.30
C HIS A 118 11.03 -13.21 -0.61
N LEU A 119 10.19 -13.50 0.40
CA LEU A 119 10.25 -14.75 1.18
C LEU A 119 9.39 -15.88 0.59
N LEU A 120 8.53 -15.56 -0.40
CA LEU A 120 7.55 -16.51 -0.96
C LEU A 120 8.22 -17.76 -1.54
N GLY A 121 9.32 -17.59 -2.28
CA GLY A 121 10.07 -18.71 -2.88
C GLY A 121 10.66 -19.68 -1.87
N ALA A 122 10.91 -19.22 -0.63
CA ALA A 122 11.37 -20.05 0.48
C ALA A 122 10.21 -20.63 1.34
N ALA A 123 8.97 -20.39 0.96
CA ALA A 123 7.78 -20.72 1.76
C ALA A 123 7.85 -20.17 3.20
N LYS A 124 8.32 -18.93 3.36
CA LYS A 124 8.48 -18.22 4.64
C LYS A 124 7.70 -16.92 4.64
N LYS A 125 7.42 -16.40 5.84
CA LYS A 125 6.85 -15.07 6.07
C LYS A 125 7.40 -14.47 7.36
N VAL A 126 7.28 -13.14 7.51
CA VAL A 126 7.46 -12.48 8.82
C VAL A 126 6.23 -12.66 9.70
N GLY A 127 6.39 -12.49 11.01
CA GLY A 127 5.33 -12.73 11.99
C GLY A 127 4.14 -11.77 11.89
N PRO A 128 4.33 -10.44 11.99
CA PRO A 128 3.22 -9.49 11.99
C PRO A 128 2.47 -9.48 10.65
N ASP A 129 1.13 -9.59 10.71
CA ASP A 129 0.24 -9.69 9.55
C ASP A 129 -0.98 -8.73 9.62
N PRO A 130 -0.75 -7.42 9.85
CA PRO A 130 -1.85 -6.46 9.89
C PRO A 130 -2.60 -6.41 8.55
N ALA A 131 -3.89 -6.07 8.58
CA ALA A 131 -4.72 -5.92 7.38
C ALA A 131 -4.09 -4.93 6.36
N SER A 132 -3.29 -3.99 6.84
CA SER A 132 -2.60 -2.95 6.07
C SER A 132 -1.23 -3.37 5.51
N LEU A 133 -0.92 -4.65 5.34
CA LEU A 133 0.38 -5.17 4.85
C LEU A 133 0.98 -4.39 3.67
N VAL A 134 0.12 -3.94 2.73
CA VAL A 134 0.54 -3.20 1.52
C VAL A 134 1.00 -1.76 1.80
N ALA A 135 0.59 -1.18 2.93
CA ALA A 135 0.90 0.19 3.35
C ALA A 135 1.86 0.22 4.54
N SER A 136 1.76 -0.75 5.44
CA SER A 136 2.60 -0.85 6.64
C SER A 136 4.03 -1.22 6.27
N THR A 137 4.99 -0.44 6.76
CA THR A 137 6.42 -0.72 6.60
C THR A 137 6.95 -1.52 7.78
N LEU A 138 8.07 -2.20 7.61
CA LEU A 138 8.71 -2.98 8.68
C LEU A 138 8.99 -2.10 9.92
N GLY A 139 9.60 -0.92 9.73
CA GLY A 139 9.86 0.00 10.84
C GLY A 139 8.60 0.53 11.52
N GLY A 140 7.51 0.76 10.75
CA GLY A 140 6.22 1.13 11.32
C GLY A 140 5.57 0.00 12.10
N ALA A 141 5.64 -1.24 11.58
CA ALA A 141 5.11 -2.43 12.26
C ALA A 141 5.85 -2.72 13.59
N VAL A 142 7.18 -2.64 13.58
CA VAL A 142 7.98 -2.82 14.78
C VAL A 142 7.78 -1.65 15.75
N GLY A 143 7.77 -0.40 15.25
CA GLY A 143 7.54 0.79 16.07
C GLY A 143 6.19 0.80 16.79
N ASN A 144 5.17 0.15 16.26
CA ASN A 144 3.85 0.00 16.88
C ASN A 144 3.65 -1.33 17.63
N ASN A 145 4.61 -2.25 17.59
CA ASN A 145 4.40 -3.65 17.98
C ASN A 145 3.18 -4.27 17.27
N SER A 146 3.08 -4.04 15.96
CA SER A 146 1.94 -4.53 15.19
C SER A 146 1.81 -6.04 15.28
N SER A 147 0.59 -6.49 15.40
CA SER A 147 0.20 -7.89 15.28
C SER A 147 -0.62 -8.10 14.00
N GLY A 148 -1.83 -8.60 14.09
CA GLY A 148 -2.74 -8.83 12.97
C GLY A 148 -3.68 -9.99 13.21
N MET A 149 -4.12 -10.60 12.10
CA MET A 149 -5.20 -11.58 12.10
C MET A 149 -4.78 -12.98 12.57
N THR A 150 -3.54 -13.40 12.28
CA THR A 150 -3.08 -14.76 12.60
C THR A 150 -1.94 -14.81 13.63
N CYS A 151 -1.18 -13.75 13.78
CA CYS A 151 0.03 -13.78 14.61
C CYS A 151 -0.24 -13.71 16.12
N GLY A 152 -1.34 -13.09 16.57
CA GLY A 152 -1.63 -12.88 17.98
C GLY A 152 -0.47 -12.21 18.74
N THR A 153 -0.29 -12.55 20.01
CA THR A 153 0.88 -12.15 20.80
C THR A 153 2.11 -13.04 20.56
N LYS A 154 1.88 -14.26 20.05
CA LYS A 154 2.92 -15.29 19.86
C LYS A 154 3.90 -14.97 18.73
N PHE A 155 3.45 -14.28 17.68
CA PHE A 155 4.22 -14.02 16.48
C PHE A 155 4.20 -12.54 16.07
N ASN A 156 3.84 -11.62 16.97
CA ASN A 156 3.88 -10.19 16.72
C ASN A 156 5.33 -9.68 16.57
N SER A 157 5.48 -8.38 16.41
CA SER A 157 6.81 -7.77 16.23
C SER A 157 7.71 -8.01 17.43
N TYR A 158 7.18 -7.94 18.65
CA TYR A 158 7.94 -8.18 19.89
C TYR A 158 8.48 -9.61 19.98
N ALA A 159 7.65 -10.59 19.67
CA ALA A 159 8.02 -12.01 19.77
C ALA A 159 8.95 -12.47 18.65
N THR A 160 9.07 -11.73 17.57
CA THR A 160 9.83 -12.16 16.37
C THR A 160 11.03 -11.29 16.03
N ILE A 161 11.26 -10.16 16.71
CA ILE A 161 12.48 -9.39 16.54
C ILE A 161 13.68 -10.16 17.09
N ILE A 162 14.79 -10.14 16.33
CA ILE A 162 16.07 -10.76 16.74
C ILE A 162 17.09 -9.69 17.10
N GLY A 163 17.09 -8.56 16.37
CA GLY A 163 17.99 -7.46 16.60
C GLY A 163 17.80 -6.33 15.61
N ALA A 164 18.54 -5.24 15.83
CA ALA A 164 18.44 -4.05 14.98
C ALA A 164 19.71 -3.17 15.02
N LYS A 165 19.88 -2.31 14.03
CA LYS A 165 20.76 -1.14 14.12
C LYS A 165 19.94 0.04 14.64
N ILE A 166 20.32 0.55 15.79
CA ILE A 166 19.60 1.59 16.52
C ILE A 166 20.37 2.90 16.44
N VAL A 167 19.70 4.01 16.15
CA VAL A 167 20.25 5.36 16.26
C VAL A 167 19.61 6.04 17.46
N PHE A 168 20.41 6.41 18.45
CA PHE A 168 19.97 7.10 19.67
C PHE A 168 19.70 8.59 19.41
N ALA A 169 19.03 9.24 20.38
CA ALA A 169 18.67 10.67 20.30
C ALA A 169 19.84 11.63 20.03
N ASP A 170 21.06 11.25 20.41
CA ASP A 170 22.30 12.02 20.18
C ASP A 170 23.02 11.65 18.86
N GLY A 171 22.42 10.82 18.00
CA GLY A 171 22.97 10.39 16.73
C GLY A 171 23.93 9.19 16.80
N GLN A 172 24.28 8.68 18.00
CA GLN A 172 25.13 7.49 18.10
C GLN A 172 24.41 6.24 17.60
N ILE A 173 25.16 5.31 16.97
CA ILE A 173 24.63 4.10 16.35
C ILE A 173 25.11 2.88 17.14
N LEU A 174 24.20 1.94 17.40
CA LEU A 174 24.46 0.62 17.96
C LEU A 174 23.88 -0.46 17.03
N ASP A 175 24.68 -1.44 16.67
CA ASP A 175 24.24 -2.67 16.00
C ASP A 175 24.16 -3.79 17.05
N THR A 176 22.94 -4.25 17.36
CA THR A 176 22.71 -5.23 18.43
C THR A 176 23.09 -6.65 18.02
N LEU A 177 23.41 -6.90 16.75
CA LEU A 177 23.76 -8.23 16.22
C LEU A 177 25.26 -8.50 16.13
N LEU A 178 26.10 -7.50 16.43
CA LEU A 178 27.55 -7.70 16.45
C LEU A 178 27.95 -8.60 17.63
N PRO A 179 28.99 -9.44 17.48
CA PRO A 179 29.41 -10.38 18.54
C PRO A 179 29.77 -9.71 19.88
N ASP A 180 30.24 -8.46 19.83
CA ASP A 180 30.61 -7.66 21.00
C ASP A 180 29.59 -6.53 21.32
N ALA A 181 28.39 -6.63 20.77
CA ALA A 181 27.35 -5.60 20.90
C ALA A 181 27.04 -5.22 22.36
N GLU A 182 26.96 -6.20 23.29
CA GLU A 182 26.72 -5.92 24.69
C GLU A 182 27.84 -5.09 25.31
N LYS A 183 29.10 -5.47 25.09
CA LYS A 183 30.26 -4.73 25.57
C LYS A 183 30.30 -3.32 24.98
N HIS A 184 29.99 -3.21 23.68
CA HIS A 184 29.90 -1.92 22.99
C HIS A 184 28.78 -1.08 23.61
N PHE A 185 27.58 -1.60 23.82
CA PHE A 185 26.46 -0.91 24.45
C PHE A 185 26.81 -0.40 25.86
N ARG A 186 27.44 -1.23 26.70
CA ARG A 186 27.91 -0.86 28.06
C ARG A 186 28.92 0.30 28.01
N THR A 187 29.76 0.35 26.97
CA THR A 187 30.74 1.43 26.78
C THR A 187 30.10 2.70 26.22
N LEU A 188 29.22 2.54 25.24
CA LEU A 188 28.57 3.63 24.50
C LEU A 188 27.55 4.39 25.36
N LYS A 189 26.75 3.66 26.15
CA LYS A 189 25.62 4.20 26.92
C LYS A 189 25.60 3.69 28.36
N PRO A 190 26.66 3.90 29.17
CA PRO A 190 26.77 3.31 30.53
C PRO A 190 25.64 3.73 31.47
N LYS A 191 25.14 4.98 31.36
CA LYS A 191 24.04 5.47 32.17
C LYS A 191 22.72 4.82 31.81
N LEU A 192 22.45 4.61 30.50
CA LEU A 192 21.25 3.91 30.03
C LEU A 192 21.28 2.46 30.50
N VAL A 193 22.39 1.75 30.33
CA VAL A 193 22.54 0.36 30.79
C VAL A 193 22.22 0.24 32.25
N LYS A 194 22.83 1.09 33.10
CA LYS A 194 22.59 1.09 34.56
C LYS A 194 21.12 1.34 34.89
N GLU A 195 20.46 2.25 34.17
CA GLU A 195 19.04 2.54 34.40
C GLU A 195 18.15 1.34 34.00
N LEU A 196 18.43 0.68 32.89
CA LEU A 196 17.71 -0.53 32.45
C LEU A 196 17.86 -1.66 33.50
N GLU A 197 19.08 -1.90 34.00
CA GLU A 197 19.34 -2.87 35.07
C GLU A 197 18.59 -2.51 36.35
N THR A 198 18.59 -1.22 36.73
CA THR A 198 17.88 -0.74 37.93
C THR A 198 16.35 -0.94 37.81
N ILE A 199 15.76 -0.63 36.66
CA ILE A 199 14.33 -0.81 36.41
C ILE A 199 14.00 -2.30 36.41
N ARG A 200 14.80 -3.13 35.73
CA ARG A 200 14.63 -4.60 35.72
C ARG A 200 14.57 -5.15 37.15
N ASP A 201 15.58 -4.81 37.92
CA ASP A 201 15.70 -5.31 39.29
C ASP A 201 14.56 -4.82 40.20
N GLN A 202 14.11 -3.58 40.01
CA GLN A 202 12.95 -3.01 40.70
C GLN A 202 11.67 -3.80 40.38
N ILE A 203 11.35 -3.99 39.06
CA ILE A 203 10.12 -4.69 38.63
C ILE A 203 10.12 -6.13 39.15
N ARG A 204 11.26 -6.82 39.07
CA ARG A 204 11.38 -8.22 39.54
C ARG A 204 11.33 -8.40 41.05
N ALA A 205 11.84 -7.42 41.80
CA ALA A 205 11.80 -7.48 43.26
C ALA A 205 10.40 -7.21 43.83
N ASP A 206 9.54 -6.52 43.05
CA ASP A 206 8.17 -6.20 43.45
C ASP A 206 7.17 -7.15 42.77
N GLY A 207 6.59 -8.06 43.57
CA GLY A 207 5.62 -9.04 43.05
C GLY A 207 4.33 -8.42 42.53
N ALA A 208 3.91 -7.26 42.98
CA ALA A 208 2.74 -6.56 42.50
C ALA A 208 3.01 -5.96 41.09
N LEU A 209 4.16 -5.29 40.94
CA LEU A 209 4.58 -4.75 39.63
C LEU A 209 4.78 -5.88 38.61
N SER A 210 5.46 -6.97 38.98
CA SER A 210 5.66 -8.13 38.09
C SER A 210 4.35 -8.74 37.64
N SER A 211 3.39 -8.91 38.57
CA SER A 211 2.08 -9.48 38.25
C SER A 211 1.27 -8.56 37.33
N GLU A 212 1.31 -7.26 37.58
CA GLU A 212 0.58 -6.29 36.71
C GLU A 212 1.18 -6.19 35.32
N VAL A 213 2.51 -6.14 35.17
CA VAL A 213 3.16 -6.23 33.85
C VAL A 213 2.76 -7.51 33.14
N THR A 214 2.81 -8.67 33.79
CA THR A 214 2.41 -9.95 33.22
C THR A 214 0.96 -9.91 32.76
N ARG A 215 0.03 -9.40 33.59
CA ARG A 215 -1.39 -9.26 33.25
C ARG A 215 -1.61 -8.42 31.99
N LEU A 216 -0.98 -7.24 31.90
CA LEU A 216 -1.14 -6.30 30.78
C LEU A 216 -0.66 -6.90 29.44
N PHE A 217 0.39 -7.71 29.45
CA PHE A 217 0.97 -8.30 28.24
C PHE A 217 0.50 -9.74 27.94
N THR A 218 -0.42 -10.28 28.74
CA THR A 218 -1.15 -11.53 28.40
C THR A 218 -2.10 -11.32 27.22
N LEU A 219 -2.70 -10.14 27.13
CA LEU A 219 -3.49 -9.70 25.98
C LEU A 219 -2.61 -8.91 24.99
N LYS A 220 -3.12 -8.70 23.75
CA LYS A 220 -2.51 -7.71 22.84
C LYS A 220 -2.46 -6.35 23.54
N ASN A 221 -1.28 -5.74 23.56
CA ASN A 221 -1.05 -4.45 24.21
C ASN A 221 -0.01 -3.63 23.46
N THR A 222 -0.41 -2.45 23.03
CA THR A 222 0.47 -1.46 22.41
C THR A 222 0.40 -0.10 23.13
N MET A 223 -0.12 -0.10 24.35
CA MET A 223 -0.05 1.06 25.24
C MET A 223 1.30 1.13 25.93
N GLY A 224 1.85 2.33 26.06
CA GLY A 224 3.10 2.57 26.76
C GLY A 224 4.31 1.94 26.04
N TYR A 225 5.27 1.47 26.83
CA TYR A 225 6.42 0.69 26.35
C TYR A 225 6.29 -0.77 26.70
N SER A 226 7.05 -1.62 25.99
CA SER A 226 7.10 -3.07 26.21
C SER A 226 7.79 -3.42 27.53
N LEU A 227 7.15 -3.09 28.67
CA LEU A 227 7.71 -3.30 30.03
C LEU A 227 7.91 -4.77 30.38
N ASN A 228 7.22 -5.69 29.71
CA ASN A 228 7.46 -7.13 29.81
C ASN A 228 8.91 -7.52 29.46
N SER A 229 9.63 -6.71 28.66
CA SER A 229 11.05 -6.95 28.36
C SER A 229 11.92 -7.00 29.62
N PHE A 230 11.56 -6.33 30.70
CA PHE A 230 12.26 -6.38 31.99
C PHE A 230 12.02 -7.69 32.76
N LEU A 231 10.93 -8.41 32.42
CA LEU A 231 10.65 -9.76 32.94
C LEU A 231 11.22 -10.84 32.06
N ASP A 232 11.13 -10.66 30.74
CA ASP A 232 11.48 -11.68 29.75
C ASP A 232 13.01 -11.83 29.57
N PHE A 233 13.80 -10.75 29.79
CA PHE A 233 15.23 -10.74 29.49
C PHE A 233 16.10 -10.30 30.68
N GLU A 234 17.27 -10.95 30.80
CA GLU A 234 18.31 -10.60 31.82
C GLU A 234 19.27 -9.54 31.27
N ASN A 235 19.64 -9.64 30.02
CA ASN A 235 20.65 -8.81 29.38
C ASN A 235 20.07 -7.44 29.00
N PRO A 236 20.71 -6.30 29.41
CA PRO A 236 20.26 -4.98 29.02
C PRO A 236 20.19 -4.74 27.50
N LEU A 237 20.98 -5.45 26.69
CA LEU A 237 20.93 -5.35 25.23
C LEU A 237 19.65 -5.95 24.68
N ASP A 238 19.20 -7.09 25.23
CA ASP A 238 17.93 -7.71 24.83
C ASP A 238 16.74 -6.87 25.30
N ILE A 239 16.80 -6.32 26.52
CA ILE A 239 15.81 -5.37 27.04
C ILE A 239 15.73 -4.14 26.13
N LEU A 240 16.87 -3.54 25.74
CA LEU A 240 16.94 -2.42 24.81
C LEU A 240 16.23 -2.78 23.47
N THR A 241 16.60 -3.90 22.87
CA THR A 241 16.06 -4.36 21.57
C THR A 241 14.55 -4.47 21.62
N HIS A 242 13.99 -5.03 22.70
CA HIS A 242 12.55 -5.25 22.83
C HIS A 242 11.79 -3.99 23.28
N LEU A 243 12.42 -3.06 24.02
CA LEU A 243 11.86 -1.73 24.30
C LEU A 243 11.71 -0.86 23.04
N MET A 244 12.56 -1.09 22.01
CA MET A 244 12.39 -0.40 20.72
C MET A 244 11.11 -0.82 20.00
N VAL A 245 10.59 -2.04 20.26
CA VAL A 245 9.31 -2.51 19.75
C VAL A 245 8.16 -1.85 20.51
N GLY A 246 7.26 -1.20 19.79
CA GLY A 246 6.17 -0.42 20.39
C GLY A 246 6.60 0.97 20.88
N SER A 247 7.84 1.41 20.60
CA SER A 247 8.34 2.71 21.05
C SER A 247 7.84 3.91 20.23
N GLU A 248 7.20 3.70 19.11
CA GLU A 248 6.60 4.74 18.25
C GLU A 248 7.58 5.89 17.90
N GLY A 249 8.89 5.56 17.78
CA GLY A 249 9.94 6.51 17.49
C GLY A 249 10.27 7.48 18.65
N THR A 250 9.86 7.17 19.87
CA THR A 250 10.12 8.01 21.07
C THR A 250 11.42 7.63 21.79
N LEU A 251 12.01 6.46 21.50
CA LEU A 251 13.25 5.97 22.13
C LEU A 251 14.47 6.00 21.20
N GLY A 252 14.27 6.04 19.89
CA GLY A 252 15.31 6.03 18.89
C GLY A 252 14.77 5.73 17.51
N PHE A 253 15.69 5.54 16.55
CA PHE A 253 15.37 5.13 15.19
C PHE A 253 15.96 3.75 14.87
N LEU A 254 15.19 2.90 14.21
CA LEU A 254 15.62 1.58 13.73
C LEU A 254 16.07 1.68 12.27
N GLY A 255 17.36 1.54 12.00
CA GLY A 255 17.95 1.68 10.67
C GLY A 255 17.97 0.38 9.84
N GLU A 256 18.18 -0.74 10.50
CA GLU A 256 18.01 -2.11 9.96
C GLU A 256 17.33 -2.95 11.03
N ILE A 257 16.49 -3.88 10.63
CA ILE A 257 15.70 -4.72 11.54
C ILE A 257 15.83 -6.17 11.08
N THR A 258 16.20 -7.05 12.02
CA THR A 258 16.26 -8.50 11.78
C THR A 258 15.10 -9.19 12.47
N MET A 259 14.29 -9.89 11.68
CA MET A 259 13.09 -10.62 12.14
C MET A 259 13.26 -12.11 11.95
N GLY A 260 12.78 -12.89 12.89
CA GLY A 260 12.61 -14.34 12.77
C GLY A 260 11.56 -14.68 11.69
N LEU A 261 11.80 -15.77 10.97
CA LEU A 261 10.92 -16.22 9.90
C LEU A 261 10.01 -17.36 10.35
N LEU A 262 8.76 -17.27 9.96
CA LEU A 262 7.76 -18.32 10.17
C LEU A 262 7.57 -19.14 8.87
N PRO A 263 7.35 -20.46 8.97
CA PRO A 263 6.98 -21.25 7.81
C PRO A 263 5.56 -20.90 7.35
N VAL A 264 5.35 -20.83 6.04
CA VAL A 264 4.00 -20.75 5.47
C VAL A 264 3.42 -22.16 5.45
N LYS A 265 2.29 -22.37 6.10
CA LYS A 265 1.59 -23.66 6.12
C LYS A 265 1.13 -24.05 4.71
N LYS A 266 1.28 -25.36 4.38
CA LYS A 266 1.05 -25.86 3.01
C LYS A 266 -0.42 -25.87 2.62
N VAL A 267 -1.29 -26.18 3.57
CA VAL A 267 -2.73 -26.33 3.33
C VAL A 267 -3.54 -25.47 4.30
N LYS A 268 -4.60 -24.89 3.80
CA LYS A 268 -5.49 -23.99 4.55
C LYS A 268 -6.93 -24.26 4.20
N ALA A 269 -7.82 -24.10 5.16
CA ALA A 269 -9.27 -24.16 4.97
C ALA A 269 -9.95 -23.01 5.70
N THR A 270 -10.75 -22.25 4.96
CA THR A 270 -11.53 -21.12 5.49
C THR A 270 -12.99 -21.53 5.64
N ASN A 271 -13.57 -21.24 6.79
CA ASN A 271 -14.99 -21.41 7.09
C ASN A 271 -15.62 -20.03 7.28
N LEU A 272 -16.88 -19.89 6.85
CA LEU A 272 -17.72 -18.73 7.15
C LEU A 272 -18.97 -19.19 7.88
N LEU A 273 -19.16 -18.67 9.08
CA LEU A 273 -20.33 -18.90 9.91
C LEU A 273 -21.18 -17.65 9.95
N ILE A 274 -22.50 -17.84 10.01
CA ILE A 274 -23.47 -16.76 10.28
C ILE A 274 -24.23 -17.11 11.56
N PHE A 275 -24.22 -16.20 12.51
CA PHE A 275 -24.96 -16.27 13.76
C PHE A 275 -26.15 -15.30 13.74
N GLU A 276 -27.15 -15.56 14.58
CA GLU A 276 -28.36 -14.75 14.69
C GLU A 276 -28.09 -13.33 15.19
N SER A 277 -27.09 -13.19 16.07
CA SER A 277 -26.68 -11.92 16.65
C SER A 277 -25.23 -11.93 17.10
N LEU A 278 -24.72 -10.75 17.46
CA LEU A 278 -23.39 -10.54 17.99
C LEU A 278 -23.17 -11.28 19.32
N GLU A 279 -24.19 -11.32 20.16
CA GLU A 279 -24.16 -12.03 21.44
C GLU A 279 -23.98 -13.53 21.22
N VAL A 280 -24.79 -14.14 20.35
CA VAL A 280 -24.70 -15.58 20.07
C VAL A 280 -23.36 -15.96 19.44
N ALA A 281 -22.81 -15.10 18.57
CA ALA A 281 -21.48 -15.29 18.00
C ALA A 281 -20.39 -15.27 19.09
N ASN A 282 -20.42 -14.28 19.98
CA ASN A 282 -19.47 -14.15 21.06
C ASN A 282 -19.60 -15.27 22.11
N ASP A 283 -20.81 -15.69 22.45
CA ASP A 283 -21.03 -16.81 23.39
C ASP A 283 -20.50 -18.14 22.84
N SER A 284 -20.46 -18.28 21.50
CA SER A 284 -19.87 -19.44 20.82
C SER A 284 -18.34 -19.37 20.71
N LEU A 285 -17.74 -18.21 21.01
CA LEU A 285 -16.33 -17.94 20.73
C LEU A 285 -15.36 -18.86 21.46
N MET A 286 -15.58 -19.10 22.78
CA MET A 286 -14.69 -19.96 23.56
C MET A 286 -14.68 -21.40 23.04
N GLU A 287 -15.80 -21.87 22.49
CA GLU A 287 -15.88 -23.17 21.85
C GLU A 287 -15.14 -23.18 20.51
N ILE A 288 -15.22 -22.10 19.72
CA ILE A 288 -14.44 -21.94 18.48
C ILE A 288 -12.94 -21.91 18.79
N ILE A 289 -12.52 -21.13 19.78
CA ILE A 289 -11.11 -21.05 20.23
C ILE A 289 -10.59 -22.43 20.64
N SER A 290 -11.40 -23.25 21.32
CA SER A 290 -11.02 -24.61 21.74
C SER A 290 -10.67 -25.57 20.60
N GLN A 291 -11.05 -25.23 19.35
CA GLN A 291 -10.70 -26.01 18.16
C GLN A 291 -9.32 -25.63 17.58
N ASP A 292 -8.61 -24.68 18.21
CA ASP A 292 -7.27 -24.20 17.85
C ASP A 292 -7.15 -23.70 16.37
N PRO A 293 -8.05 -22.81 15.91
CA PRO A 293 -7.91 -22.22 14.57
C PRO A 293 -6.75 -21.23 14.50
N ALA A 294 -6.21 -21.03 13.32
CA ALA A 294 -5.19 -20.03 13.04
C ALA A 294 -5.73 -18.59 13.18
N ALA A 295 -6.98 -18.35 12.76
CA ALA A 295 -7.63 -17.05 12.89
C ALA A 295 -9.14 -17.19 13.16
N ILE A 296 -9.67 -16.21 13.92
CA ILE A 296 -11.13 -16.02 14.12
C ILE A 296 -11.43 -14.53 13.94
N GLU A 297 -12.18 -14.21 12.87
CA GLU A 297 -12.49 -12.83 12.47
C GLU A 297 -14.00 -12.58 12.53
N LEU A 298 -14.40 -11.61 13.34
CA LEU A 298 -15.81 -11.26 13.53
C LEU A 298 -16.18 -10.02 12.70
N MET A 299 -17.41 -10.01 12.15
CA MET A 299 -18.04 -8.89 11.45
C MET A 299 -19.51 -8.79 11.86
N ASP A 300 -19.89 -7.68 12.48
CA ASP A 300 -21.25 -7.42 12.94
C ASP A 300 -22.24 -7.14 11.79
N ARG A 301 -23.51 -6.94 12.10
CA ARG A 301 -24.54 -6.66 11.07
C ARG A 301 -24.28 -5.38 10.31
N THR A 302 -23.74 -4.35 10.97
CA THR A 302 -23.42 -3.06 10.34
C THR A 302 -22.27 -3.23 9.34
N SER A 303 -21.27 -4.02 9.70
CA SER A 303 -20.18 -4.44 8.79
C SER A 303 -20.73 -5.15 7.55
N LEU A 304 -21.62 -6.13 7.74
CA LEU A 304 -22.23 -6.87 6.64
C LEU A 304 -23.08 -5.98 5.74
N SER A 305 -23.81 -5.02 6.30
CA SER A 305 -24.60 -4.05 5.54
C SER A 305 -23.72 -3.16 4.66
N ALA A 306 -22.55 -2.75 5.18
CA ALA A 306 -21.59 -1.96 4.40
C ALA A 306 -21.00 -2.77 3.24
N LEU A 307 -20.71 -4.05 3.43
CA LEU A 307 -20.25 -4.96 2.38
C LEU A 307 -21.31 -5.20 1.31
N ASP A 308 -22.58 -5.43 1.74
CA ASP A 308 -23.71 -5.63 0.85
C ASP A 308 -23.96 -4.42 -0.06
N SER A 309 -23.88 -3.21 0.50
CA SER A 309 -24.03 -1.97 -0.26
C SER A 309 -22.96 -1.77 -1.35
N GLN A 310 -21.88 -2.51 -1.31
CA GLN A 310 -20.81 -2.52 -2.32
C GLN A 310 -20.82 -3.81 -3.17
N GLU A 311 -21.83 -4.64 -3.08
CA GLU A 311 -21.99 -5.91 -3.82
C GLU A 311 -20.83 -6.91 -3.58
N LEU A 312 -20.26 -6.88 -2.36
CA LEU A 312 -19.11 -7.70 -2.01
C LEU A 312 -19.48 -9.02 -1.31
N LEU A 313 -20.74 -9.15 -0.85
CA LEU A 313 -21.21 -10.38 -0.22
C LEU A 313 -21.51 -11.47 -1.26
N PRO A 314 -21.14 -12.74 -0.98
CA PRO A 314 -21.64 -13.87 -1.76
C PRO A 314 -23.17 -14.01 -1.64
N ALA A 315 -23.83 -14.49 -2.70
CA ALA A 315 -25.28 -14.69 -2.72
C ALA A 315 -25.76 -15.65 -1.61
N GLU A 316 -24.94 -16.66 -1.31
CA GLU A 316 -25.19 -17.64 -0.24
C GLU A 316 -25.23 -16.98 1.15
N VAL A 317 -24.40 -15.94 1.36
CA VAL A 317 -24.43 -15.17 2.61
C VAL A 317 -25.70 -14.32 2.66
N ILE A 318 -26.00 -13.57 1.59
CA ILE A 318 -27.18 -12.70 1.51
C ILE A 318 -28.47 -13.49 1.80
N ALA A 319 -28.56 -14.74 1.28
CA ALA A 319 -29.74 -15.59 1.44
C ALA A 319 -30.07 -15.97 2.90
N VAL A 320 -29.08 -15.90 3.81
CA VAL A 320 -29.25 -16.33 5.23
C VAL A 320 -29.16 -15.16 6.21
N LEU A 321 -28.95 -13.91 5.72
CA LEU A 321 -28.83 -12.76 6.61
C LEU A 321 -30.16 -12.36 7.24
N GLY A 322 -30.21 -12.38 8.58
CA GLY A 322 -31.27 -11.79 9.40
C GLY A 322 -30.97 -10.34 9.79
N LYS A 323 -31.87 -9.78 10.61
CA LYS A 323 -31.80 -8.38 11.05
C LYS A 323 -30.54 -8.05 11.88
N ASN A 324 -30.08 -8.99 12.71
CA ASN A 324 -28.95 -8.79 13.64
C ASN A 324 -27.78 -9.74 13.36
N SER A 325 -27.76 -10.39 12.19
CA SER A 325 -26.74 -11.41 11.86
C SER A 325 -25.33 -10.92 12.03
N THR A 326 -24.49 -11.81 12.53
CA THR A 326 -23.05 -11.61 12.69
C THR A 326 -22.30 -12.71 11.96
N ALA A 327 -21.29 -12.35 11.16
CA ALA A 327 -20.43 -13.29 10.46
C ALA A 327 -19.14 -13.54 11.24
N VAL A 328 -18.68 -14.81 11.21
CA VAL A 328 -17.38 -15.19 11.77
C VAL A 328 -16.62 -16.01 10.74
N ILE A 329 -15.43 -15.53 10.34
CA ILE A 329 -14.48 -16.27 9.52
C ILE A 329 -13.57 -17.07 10.46
N VAL A 330 -13.41 -18.37 10.19
CA VAL A 330 -12.53 -19.25 10.95
C VAL A 330 -11.60 -19.96 9.97
N GLU A 331 -10.28 -19.79 10.15
CA GLU A 331 -9.29 -20.42 9.28
C GLU A 331 -8.48 -21.48 10.04
N PHE A 332 -8.32 -22.65 9.44
CA PHE A 332 -7.40 -23.68 9.88
C PHE A 332 -6.23 -23.79 8.89
N GLU A 333 -5.02 -23.98 9.41
CA GLU A 333 -3.79 -24.14 8.64
C GLU A 333 -3.03 -25.38 9.13
N ALA A 334 -2.51 -26.19 8.20
CA ALA A 334 -1.70 -27.37 8.53
C ALA A 334 -0.57 -27.62 7.53
N ASP A 335 0.37 -28.46 7.90
CA ASP A 335 1.43 -28.92 6.99
C ASP A 335 1.01 -30.16 6.17
N ALA A 336 0.03 -30.94 6.68
CA ALA A 336 -0.50 -32.11 6.03
C ALA A 336 -2.03 -32.03 5.80
N GLN A 337 -2.49 -32.57 4.67
CA GLN A 337 -3.90 -32.56 4.28
C GLN A 337 -4.78 -33.35 5.27
N GLU A 338 -4.24 -34.45 5.83
CA GLU A 338 -4.94 -35.29 6.80
C GLU A 338 -5.20 -34.56 8.11
N GLU A 339 -4.23 -33.80 8.60
CA GLU A 339 -4.35 -32.95 9.80
C GLU A 339 -5.43 -31.88 9.60
N LEU A 340 -5.39 -31.16 8.46
CA LEU A 340 -6.41 -30.18 8.11
C LEU A 340 -7.79 -30.80 8.05
N ALA A 341 -7.94 -31.94 7.39
CA ALA A 341 -9.21 -32.64 7.25
C ALA A 341 -9.78 -33.14 8.58
N GLN A 342 -8.90 -33.53 9.54
CA GLN A 342 -9.34 -33.90 10.89
C GLN A 342 -9.85 -32.69 11.67
N ALA A 343 -9.13 -31.59 11.66
CA ALA A 343 -9.55 -30.34 12.31
C ALA A 343 -10.88 -29.85 11.72
N GLN A 344 -11.01 -29.89 10.39
CA GLN A 344 -12.21 -29.46 9.68
C GLN A 344 -13.43 -30.34 10.05
N ARG A 345 -13.32 -31.66 10.06
CA ARG A 345 -14.42 -32.57 10.46
C ARG A 345 -14.87 -32.31 11.89
N ARG A 346 -13.95 -32.08 12.84
CA ARG A 346 -14.32 -31.77 14.23
C ARG A 346 -15.08 -30.45 14.30
N PHE A 347 -14.64 -29.45 13.58
CA PHE A 347 -15.27 -28.14 13.54
C PHE A 347 -16.65 -28.17 12.89
N GLU A 348 -16.79 -28.77 11.72
CA GLU A 348 -18.05 -28.87 11.00
C GLU A 348 -19.14 -29.60 11.82
N LYS A 349 -18.76 -30.68 12.49
CA LYS A 349 -19.69 -31.42 13.36
C LYS A 349 -20.33 -30.55 14.45
N LYS A 350 -19.56 -29.57 14.97
CA LYS A 350 -20.00 -28.67 16.04
C LYS A 350 -20.85 -27.52 15.53
N PHE A 351 -20.47 -26.96 14.41
CA PHE A 351 -20.98 -25.67 13.91
C PHE A 351 -21.84 -25.81 12.64
N VAL A 352 -22.27 -27.00 12.27
CA VAL A 352 -23.02 -27.28 11.02
C VAL A 352 -24.20 -26.33 10.78
N LYS A 353 -24.90 -25.92 11.84
CA LYS A 353 -26.07 -25.04 11.75
C LYS A 353 -25.75 -23.60 11.36
N ASN A 354 -24.51 -23.15 11.61
CA ASN A 354 -24.09 -21.78 11.37
C ASN A 354 -23.21 -21.66 10.13
N LEU A 355 -22.71 -22.76 9.56
CA LEU A 355 -21.83 -22.79 8.43
C LEU A 355 -22.57 -22.42 7.13
N VAL A 356 -22.08 -21.36 6.46
CA VAL A 356 -22.50 -21.00 5.10
C VAL A 356 -21.45 -21.52 4.10
N PHE A 357 -20.17 -21.36 4.43
CA PHE A 357 -19.07 -21.97 3.70
C PHE A 357 -18.25 -22.83 4.65
N ALA A 358 -18.07 -24.11 4.29
CA ALA A 358 -17.36 -25.10 5.08
C ALA A 358 -16.06 -25.52 4.36
N GLY A 359 -14.94 -25.46 5.05
CA GLY A 359 -13.67 -26.01 4.59
C GLY A 359 -13.18 -25.57 3.22
N VAL A 360 -13.39 -24.31 2.86
CA VAL A 360 -13.00 -23.77 1.56
C VAL A 360 -11.48 -23.80 1.42
N THR A 361 -10.98 -24.61 0.49
CA THR A 361 -9.54 -24.72 0.15
C THR A 361 -9.21 -24.05 -1.17
N GLU A 362 -10.21 -23.80 -2.03
CA GLU A 362 -10.04 -23.15 -3.34
C GLU A 362 -9.63 -21.69 -3.15
N ASN A 363 -8.50 -21.31 -3.76
CA ASN A 363 -7.84 -20.02 -3.51
C ASN A 363 -8.69 -18.81 -3.89
N SER A 364 -9.47 -18.88 -4.98
CA SER A 364 -10.24 -17.71 -5.43
C SER A 364 -11.36 -17.39 -4.44
N LEU A 365 -12.11 -18.39 -3.99
CA LEU A 365 -13.17 -18.22 -3.03
C LEU A 365 -12.62 -17.85 -1.64
N ARG A 366 -11.53 -18.49 -1.18
CA ARG A 366 -10.83 -18.09 0.05
C ARG A 366 -10.42 -16.62 0.03
N ASN A 367 -9.77 -16.20 -1.05
CA ASN A 367 -9.32 -14.81 -1.20
C ASN A 367 -10.51 -13.84 -1.19
N ARG A 368 -11.64 -14.21 -1.79
CA ARG A 368 -12.87 -13.41 -1.76
C ARG A 368 -13.43 -13.27 -0.34
N LEU A 369 -13.50 -14.36 0.43
CA LEU A 369 -13.96 -14.34 1.83
C LEU A 369 -13.03 -13.46 2.69
N TRP A 370 -11.72 -13.62 2.55
CA TRP A 370 -10.74 -12.80 3.27
C TRP A 370 -10.74 -11.33 2.84
N ALA A 371 -11.04 -11.03 1.58
CA ALA A 371 -11.12 -9.64 1.08
C ALA A 371 -12.26 -8.88 1.75
N MET A 372 -13.39 -9.52 2.07
CA MET A 372 -14.47 -8.93 2.86
C MET A 372 -13.95 -8.35 4.17
N ARG A 373 -13.13 -9.11 4.89
CA ARG A 373 -12.60 -8.71 6.21
C ARG A 373 -11.44 -7.71 6.11
N LYS A 374 -10.47 -7.97 5.22
CA LYS A 374 -9.26 -7.13 5.09
C LYS A 374 -9.57 -5.70 4.64
N ASN A 375 -10.57 -5.52 3.79
CA ASN A 375 -10.94 -4.21 3.24
C ASN A 375 -12.01 -3.49 4.08
N LEU A 376 -12.53 -4.12 5.13
CA LEU A 376 -13.71 -3.68 5.86
C LEU A 376 -13.58 -2.26 6.42
N TYR A 377 -12.44 -1.92 7.06
CA TYR A 377 -12.21 -0.57 7.57
C TYR A 377 -12.47 0.52 6.52
N ALA A 378 -11.86 0.39 5.36
CA ALA A 378 -11.99 1.41 4.32
C ALA A 378 -13.42 1.46 3.73
N ILE A 379 -14.09 0.29 3.61
CA ILE A 379 -15.47 0.18 3.12
C ILE A 379 -16.43 0.86 4.08
N VAL A 380 -16.32 0.58 5.37
CA VAL A 380 -17.15 1.20 6.40
C VAL A 380 -16.87 2.70 6.49
N ALA A 381 -15.61 3.08 6.49
CA ALA A 381 -15.21 4.49 6.55
C ALA A 381 -15.64 5.28 5.30
N LYS A 382 -15.84 4.63 4.14
CA LYS A 382 -16.45 5.25 2.95
C LYS A 382 -17.92 5.63 3.20
N ALA A 383 -18.66 4.80 3.95
CA ALA A 383 -20.08 5.01 4.22
C ALA A 383 -20.35 6.12 5.26
N ARG A 384 -19.33 6.74 5.85
CA ARG A 384 -19.48 7.83 6.82
C ARG A 384 -20.22 9.03 6.21
N PRO A 385 -20.92 9.83 7.02
CA PRO A 385 -21.49 11.10 6.56
C PRO A 385 -20.43 12.01 5.95
N GLU A 386 -20.82 12.73 4.90
CA GLU A 386 -19.91 13.66 4.21
C GLU A 386 -19.39 14.74 5.17
N GLY A 387 -18.13 15.14 5.01
CA GLY A 387 -17.48 16.12 5.87
C GLY A 387 -16.99 15.59 7.22
N THR A 388 -17.31 14.33 7.57
CA THR A 388 -16.84 13.72 8.83
C THR A 388 -15.49 13.02 8.66
N THR A 389 -14.79 12.84 9.79
CA THR A 389 -13.57 12.04 9.92
C THR A 389 -13.92 10.70 10.57
N ALA A 390 -13.44 9.60 10.00
CA ALA A 390 -13.58 8.28 10.61
C ALA A 390 -12.57 8.12 11.75
N LEU A 391 -13.06 7.61 12.88
CA LEU A 391 -12.24 7.23 14.04
C LEU A 391 -12.38 5.73 14.23
N LEU A 392 -11.27 5.01 14.08
CA LEU A 392 -11.20 3.60 14.36
C LEU A 392 -10.50 3.39 15.70
N GLU A 393 -11.26 2.94 16.66
CA GLU A 393 -10.75 2.53 17.97
C GLU A 393 -10.39 1.04 17.97
N ASP A 394 -9.50 0.68 18.88
CA ASP A 394 -8.82 -0.61 18.89
C ASP A 394 -8.54 -1.01 20.33
N VAL A 395 -9.35 -1.89 20.89
CA VAL A 395 -9.25 -2.33 22.28
C VAL A 395 -9.11 -3.85 22.36
N ALA A 396 -8.51 -4.34 23.46
CA ALA A 396 -8.49 -5.75 23.77
C ALA A 396 -9.13 -5.98 25.14
N VAL A 397 -9.95 -7.02 25.25
CA VAL A 397 -10.50 -7.51 26.53
C VAL A 397 -10.28 -9.03 26.61
N PRO A 398 -10.30 -9.63 27.80
CA PRO A 398 -10.32 -11.09 27.89
C PRO A 398 -11.45 -11.65 27.01
N PRO A 399 -11.21 -12.70 26.19
CA PRO A 399 -12.20 -13.18 25.22
C PRO A 399 -13.57 -13.49 25.81
N GLU A 400 -13.63 -13.96 27.04
CA GLU A 400 -14.86 -14.23 27.79
C GLU A 400 -15.65 -12.96 28.17
N LYS A 401 -15.03 -11.77 28.03
CA LYS A 401 -15.68 -10.47 28.29
C LYS A 401 -16.18 -9.77 27.02
N LEU A 402 -15.94 -10.35 25.84
CA LEU A 402 -16.29 -9.71 24.57
C LEU A 402 -17.77 -9.36 24.42
N THR A 403 -18.68 -10.27 24.84
CA THR A 403 -20.14 -10.03 24.77
C THR A 403 -20.51 -8.75 25.52
N ILE A 404 -20.04 -8.62 26.78
CA ILE A 404 -20.36 -7.46 27.60
C ILE A 404 -19.65 -6.20 27.08
N ALA A 405 -18.41 -6.30 26.57
CA ALA A 405 -17.67 -5.19 26.01
C ALA A 405 -18.39 -4.62 24.78
N CYS A 406 -18.73 -5.45 23.80
CA CYS A 406 -19.43 -5.04 22.57
C CYS A 406 -20.78 -4.40 22.87
N LYS A 407 -21.58 -5.00 23.76
CA LYS A 407 -22.89 -4.46 24.16
C LYS A 407 -22.75 -3.06 24.77
N LYS A 408 -21.88 -2.93 25.79
CA LYS A 408 -21.69 -1.64 26.48
C LYS A 408 -21.07 -0.57 25.59
N LEU A 409 -20.14 -0.95 24.69
CA LEU A 409 -19.61 0.00 23.68
C LEU A 409 -20.71 0.52 22.76
N SER A 410 -21.65 -0.32 22.31
CA SER A 410 -22.80 0.12 21.53
C SER A 410 -23.70 1.09 22.32
N GLU A 411 -23.98 0.78 23.59
CA GLU A 411 -24.75 1.65 24.50
C GLU A 411 -24.05 3.02 24.70
N LEU A 412 -22.71 3.05 24.82
CA LEU A 412 -21.94 4.29 24.93
C LEU A 412 -21.98 5.12 23.64
N CYS A 413 -21.87 4.49 22.48
CA CYS A 413 -22.00 5.18 21.20
C CYS A 413 -23.36 5.85 21.04
N GLU A 414 -24.44 5.15 21.39
CA GLU A 414 -25.79 5.72 21.38
C GLU A 414 -25.95 6.87 22.40
N LYS A 415 -25.46 6.69 23.63
CA LYS A 415 -25.47 7.69 24.71
C LYS A 415 -24.84 9.02 24.27
N HIS A 416 -23.72 8.95 23.54
CA HIS A 416 -22.96 10.13 23.09
C HIS A 416 -23.32 10.60 21.67
N GLY A 417 -24.39 10.06 21.04
CA GLY A 417 -24.94 10.52 19.77
C GLY A 417 -24.16 10.03 18.54
N TYR A 418 -23.38 8.95 18.65
CA TYR A 418 -22.71 8.32 17.51
C TYR A 418 -23.54 7.24 16.81
N GLY A 419 -24.73 6.92 17.38
CA GLY A 419 -25.57 5.84 16.85
C GLY A 419 -24.94 4.45 17.01
N THR A 420 -25.40 3.49 16.22
CA THR A 420 -24.88 2.11 16.28
C THR A 420 -23.47 2.06 15.66
N PRO A 421 -22.44 1.68 16.41
CA PRO A 421 -21.08 1.57 15.87
C PRO A 421 -20.99 0.36 14.93
N VAL A 422 -19.95 0.36 14.09
CA VAL A 422 -19.52 -0.83 13.37
C VAL A 422 -18.52 -1.56 14.25
N ILE A 423 -18.74 -2.87 14.51
CA ILE A 423 -17.84 -3.69 15.34
C ILE A 423 -17.33 -4.87 14.52
N PHE A 424 -16.00 -5.02 14.51
CA PHE A 424 -15.30 -6.14 13.89
C PHE A 424 -13.98 -6.41 14.63
N GLY A 425 -13.36 -7.57 14.44
CA GLY A 425 -12.09 -7.78 15.15
C GLY A 425 -11.51 -9.16 15.09
N HIS A 426 -10.32 -9.28 15.70
CA HIS A 426 -9.54 -10.49 15.88
C HIS A 426 -9.95 -11.15 17.19
N VAL A 427 -11.16 -11.70 17.22
CA VAL A 427 -11.82 -12.09 18.47
C VAL A 427 -11.15 -13.27 19.18
N ARG A 428 -10.31 -14.06 18.48
CA ARG A 428 -9.46 -15.06 19.11
C ARG A 428 -8.60 -14.48 20.24
N ASP A 429 -8.09 -13.27 20.03
CA ASP A 429 -7.22 -12.59 20.97
C ASP A 429 -7.96 -11.53 21.81
N GLY A 430 -9.30 -11.54 21.81
CA GLY A 430 -10.12 -10.56 22.50
C GLY A 430 -10.04 -9.15 21.94
N ASN A 431 -9.45 -8.97 20.74
CA ASN A 431 -9.24 -7.69 20.11
C ASN A 431 -10.43 -7.32 19.22
N ILE A 432 -11.05 -6.19 19.50
CA ILE A 432 -12.13 -5.61 18.70
C ILE A 432 -11.77 -4.21 18.21
N HIS A 433 -12.19 -3.93 16.99
CA HIS A 433 -12.20 -2.61 16.42
C HIS A 433 -13.64 -2.11 16.37
N PHE A 434 -13.85 -0.86 16.69
CA PHE A 434 -15.13 -0.21 16.46
C PHE A 434 -14.92 1.16 15.81
N MET A 435 -15.87 1.58 14.98
CA MET A 435 -15.73 2.82 14.24
C MET A 435 -16.90 3.76 14.55
N ILE A 436 -16.53 5.00 14.87
CA ILE A 436 -17.40 6.16 14.94
C ILE A 436 -16.94 7.22 13.93
N SER A 437 -17.74 8.23 13.69
CA SER A 437 -17.36 9.37 12.83
C SER A 437 -17.81 10.68 13.43
N ASP A 438 -16.98 11.71 13.31
CA ASP A 438 -17.25 13.05 13.82
C ASP A 438 -16.72 14.12 12.86
N ASP A 439 -17.35 15.29 12.83
CA ASP A 439 -16.89 16.43 12.06
C ASP A 439 -15.99 17.38 12.86
N PHE A 440 -16.02 17.26 14.21
CA PHE A 440 -15.32 18.12 15.16
C PHE A 440 -15.54 19.63 14.95
N ALA A 441 -16.65 19.99 14.29
CA ALA A 441 -16.88 21.36 13.85
C ALA A 441 -17.27 22.31 15.00
N THR A 442 -17.80 21.77 16.09
CA THR A 442 -18.26 22.56 17.23
C THR A 442 -17.67 22.09 18.55
N LYS A 443 -17.67 22.98 19.54
CA LYS A 443 -17.20 22.65 20.90
C LYS A 443 -18.04 21.55 21.55
N GLU A 444 -19.33 21.49 21.24
CA GLU A 444 -20.26 20.48 21.73
C GLU A 444 -19.89 19.09 21.20
N ARG A 445 -19.51 18.99 19.91
CA ARG A 445 -19.04 17.74 19.32
C ARG A 445 -17.72 17.28 19.93
N VAL A 446 -16.77 18.20 20.11
CA VAL A 446 -15.49 17.89 20.79
C VAL A 446 -15.75 17.44 22.25
N LYS A 447 -16.71 18.07 22.95
CA LYS A 447 -17.07 17.68 24.33
C LYS A 447 -17.78 16.31 24.35
N ALA A 448 -18.60 15.99 23.35
CA ALA A 448 -19.19 14.64 23.21
C ALA A 448 -18.11 13.58 23.01
N PHE A 449 -17.11 13.86 22.18
CA PHE A 449 -15.96 12.98 21.97
C PHE A 449 -15.11 12.80 23.24
N GLU A 450 -14.85 13.87 23.98
CA GLU A 450 -14.19 13.82 25.28
C GLU A 450 -14.91 12.89 26.27
N ASN A 451 -16.23 13.10 26.43
CA ASN A 451 -17.05 12.31 27.35
C ASN A 451 -17.13 10.83 26.93
N PHE A 452 -17.31 10.59 25.63
CA PHE A 452 -17.29 9.23 25.08
C PHE A 452 -15.98 8.51 25.36
N THR A 453 -14.85 9.20 25.11
CA THR A 453 -13.53 8.61 25.34
C THR A 453 -13.30 8.29 26.81
N ALA A 454 -13.71 9.17 27.72
CA ALA A 454 -13.61 8.92 29.15
C ALA A 454 -14.43 7.69 29.58
N ASP A 455 -15.69 7.60 29.17
CA ASP A 455 -16.57 6.47 29.47
C ASP A 455 -16.04 5.16 28.86
N MET A 456 -15.49 5.19 27.66
CA MET A 456 -14.86 4.04 26.99
C MET A 456 -13.62 3.56 27.76
N VAL A 457 -12.75 4.48 28.18
CA VAL A 457 -11.56 4.15 28.97
C VAL A 457 -11.97 3.46 30.27
N GLU A 458 -12.93 4.02 31.00
CA GLU A 458 -13.43 3.42 32.26
C GLU A 458 -14.00 2.01 32.01
N LEU A 459 -14.82 1.86 30.95
CA LEU A 459 -15.41 0.57 30.58
C LEU A 459 -14.33 -0.50 30.32
N ILE A 460 -13.39 -0.22 29.42
CA ILE A 460 -12.38 -1.21 29.01
C ILE A 460 -11.47 -1.60 30.17
N LEU A 461 -11.02 -0.64 30.96
CA LEU A 461 -10.18 -0.92 32.13
C LEU A 461 -10.96 -1.69 33.21
N SER A 462 -12.24 -1.41 33.43
CA SER A 462 -13.09 -2.17 34.38
C SER A 462 -13.29 -3.63 33.97
N LEU A 463 -13.16 -3.93 32.67
CA LEU A 463 -13.21 -5.30 32.14
C LEU A 463 -11.85 -6.02 32.19
N GLY A 464 -10.77 -5.35 32.67
CA GLY A 464 -9.42 -5.88 32.68
C GLY A 464 -8.72 -5.84 31.32
N GLY A 465 -9.22 -5.01 30.40
CA GLY A 465 -8.73 -4.88 29.04
C GLY A 465 -7.60 -3.87 28.87
N ASN A 466 -7.12 -3.75 27.62
CA ASN A 466 -6.11 -2.79 27.16
C ASN A 466 -6.74 -1.80 26.17
N LEU A 467 -6.38 -0.52 26.28
CA LEU A 467 -6.96 0.58 25.50
C LEU A 467 -6.49 0.62 24.04
N LYS A 468 -5.34 0.03 23.73
CA LYS A 468 -4.82 -0.19 22.39
C LYS A 468 -4.22 -1.58 22.27
N ALA A 469 -4.75 -2.35 21.33
CA ALA A 469 -4.29 -3.71 21.07
C ALA A 469 -3.17 -3.76 20.01
N GLU A 470 -3.29 -2.97 18.92
CA GLU A 470 -2.40 -3.05 17.76
C GLU A 470 -1.97 -1.69 17.19
N HIS A 471 -2.80 -0.63 17.34
CA HIS A 471 -2.60 0.63 16.60
C HIS A 471 -1.59 1.57 17.24
N GLY A 472 -1.01 1.21 18.38
CA GLY A 472 -0.10 2.04 19.17
C GLY A 472 -0.85 3.05 20.04
N THR A 473 -0.18 3.52 21.10
CA THR A 473 -0.69 4.56 22.00
C THR A 473 -0.96 5.86 21.24
N GLY A 474 0.01 6.28 20.42
CA GLY A 474 -0.02 7.54 19.69
C GLY A 474 -0.21 8.75 20.59
N ARG A 475 -0.84 9.78 20.02
CA ARG A 475 -1.37 10.94 20.72
C ARG A 475 -2.79 10.69 21.25
N ALA A 476 -3.51 9.78 20.58
CA ALA A 476 -4.90 9.49 20.91
C ALA A 476 -5.09 8.96 22.32
N MET A 477 -4.19 8.08 22.79
CA MET A 477 -4.31 7.45 24.11
C MET A 477 -3.15 7.79 25.07
N ALA A 478 -2.24 8.67 24.67
CA ALA A 478 -1.14 9.09 25.55
C ALA A 478 -1.60 9.64 26.93
N PRO A 479 -2.71 10.42 27.05
CA PRO A 479 -3.20 10.88 28.35
C PRO A 479 -3.71 9.76 29.28
N PHE A 480 -4.02 8.58 28.73
CA PHE A 480 -4.62 7.46 29.47
C PHE A 480 -3.63 6.35 29.81
N VAL A 481 -2.33 6.53 29.54
CA VAL A 481 -1.29 5.53 29.86
C VAL A 481 -1.20 5.30 31.38
N GLU A 482 -1.25 6.37 32.20
CA GLU A 482 -1.26 6.24 33.64
C GLU A 482 -2.50 5.51 34.18
N ALA A 483 -3.67 5.75 33.54
CA ALA A 483 -4.90 5.06 33.92
C ALA A 483 -4.81 3.54 33.72
N GLN A 484 -4.15 3.10 32.63
CA GLN A 484 -3.99 1.66 32.34
C GLN A 484 -2.87 0.99 33.16
N PHE A 485 -1.73 1.66 33.32
CA PHE A 485 -0.54 1.08 33.97
C PHE A 485 -0.48 1.33 35.47
N GLY A 486 -1.26 2.27 35.97
CA GLY A 486 -1.11 2.75 37.33
C GLY A 486 0.11 3.66 37.52
N LYS A 487 0.13 4.41 38.60
CA LYS A 487 1.12 5.46 38.85
C LYS A 487 2.58 4.95 38.84
N GLU A 488 2.84 3.80 39.48
CA GLU A 488 4.21 3.29 39.65
C GLU A 488 4.82 2.84 38.30
N LEU A 489 4.10 2.06 37.51
CA LEU A 489 4.57 1.65 36.16
C LEU A 489 4.63 2.84 35.20
N PHE A 490 3.75 3.83 35.35
CA PHE A 490 3.84 5.06 34.56
C PHE A 490 5.09 5.88 34.88
N GLU A 491 5.50 5.96 36.13
CA GLU A 491 6.80 6.55 36.53
C GLU A 491 7.98 5.78 35.90
N ILE A 492 7.91 4.45 35.82
CA ILE A 492 8.90 3.63 35.10
C ILE A 492 8.91 3.99 33.62
N ILE A 493 7.74 4.13 32.96
CA ILE A 493 7.63 4.56 31.56
C ILE A 493 8.33 5.92 31.34
N LYS A 494 8.11 6.89 32.22
CA LYS A 494 8.78 8.20 32.17
C LYS A 494 10.29 8.10 32.36
N ARG A 495 10.76 7.23 33.27
CA ARG A 495 12.19 6.97 33.47
C ARG A 495 12.83 6.33 32.23
N VAL A 496 12.20 5.36 31.60
CA VAL A 496 12.66 4.77 30.34
C VAL A 496 12.80 5.88 29.29
N LYS A 497 11.74 6.67 29.05
CA LYS A 497 11.81 7.81 28.11
C LYS A 497 12.98 8.74 28.40
N LYS A 498 13.14 9.14 29.66
CA LYS A 498 14.19 10.08 30.08
C LYS A 498 15.59 9.52 29.89
N ALA A 499 15.78 8.21 30.07
CA ALA A 499 17.07 7.55 29.89
C ALA A 499 17.49 7.47 28.41
N PHE A 500 16.53 7.23 27.50
CA PHE A 500 16.78 7.18 26.05
C PHE A 500 16.85 8.56 25.42
N ASP A 501 16.02 9.48 25.85
CA ASP A 501 15.86 10.83 25.27
C ASP A 501 15.88 11.90 26.38
N PRO A 502 17.06 12.20 26.92
CA PRO A 502 17.21 13.18 27.99
C PRO A 502 16.71 14.60 27.65
N LEU A 503 16.72 14.95 26.37
CA LEU A 503 16.26 16.25 25.87
C LEU A 503 14.78 16.32 25.50
N GLY A 504 14.10 15.17 25.42
CA GLY A 504 12.69 15.09 25.03
C GLY A 504 12.42 15.50 23.59
N ILE A 505 13.38 15.28 22.68
CA ILE A 505 13.26 15.66 21.27
C ILE A 505 12.59 14.59 20.40
N LEU A 506 12.60 13.32 20.79
CA LEU A 506 12.06 12.23 20.01
C LEU A 506 10.54 12.14 20.19
N ASN A 507 9.81 12.48 19.17
CA ASN A 507 8.35 12.36 19.02
C ASN A 507 7.54 12.80 20.26
N PRO A 508 7.71 14.05 20.76
CA PRO A 508 7.04 14.50 21.96
C PRO A 508 5.51 14.50 21.84
N GLY A 509 4.81 14.16 22.93
CA GLY A 509 3.35 14.03 22.99
C GLY A 509 2.83 12.65 22.53
N VAL A 510 3.71 11.73 22.17
CA VAL A 510 3.39 10.33 21.84
C VAL A 510 3.81 9.45 23.00
N ILE A 511 2.97 8.49 23.39
CA ILE A 511 3.10 7.61 24.57
C ILE A 511 3.01 8.37 25.89
N ILE A 512 3.70 9.48 26.02
CA ILE A 512 3.64 10.38 27.18
C ILE A 512 3.07 11.71 26.69
N ALA A 513 1.86 12.01 27.12
CA ALA A 513 1.14 13.21 26.71
C ALA A 513 1.83 14.49 27.19
N ALA A 514 1.76 15.56 26.41
CA ALA A 514 2.18 16.89 26.82
C ALA A 514 1.11 17.58 27.70
N SER A 515 -0.17 17.20 27.56
CA SER A 515 -1.29 17.65 28.37
C SER A 515 -2.38 16.57 28.42
N ASP A 516 -3.26 16.64 29.42
CA ASP A 516 -4.39 15.71 29.56
C ASP A 516 -5.43 15.87 28.42
N THR A 517 -5.38 16.97 27.67
CA THR A 517 -6.30 17.27 26.58
C THR A 517 -5.66 17.12 25.20
N GLU A 518 -4.44 16.60 25.08
CA GLU A 518 -3.72 16.51 23.79
C GLU A 518 -4.51 15.75 22.74
N TYR A 519 -5.30 14.73 23.12
CA TYR A 519 -6.15 13.94 22.21
C TYR A 519 -7.35 14.71 21.66
N LEU A 520 -7.69 15.86 22.23
CA LEU A 520 -8.75 16.78 21.78
C LEU A 520 -8.22 17.94 20.94
N GLU A 521 -6.89 18.01 20.76
CA GLU A 521 -6.25 19.09 20.03
C GLU A 521 -5.93 18.69 18.60
N ASN A 522 -5.89 19.68 17.71
CA ASN A 522 -5.46 19.46 16.32
C ASN A 522 -6.30 18.40 15.58
N LEU A 523 -7.57 18.33 15.87
CA LEU A 523 -8.51 17.42 15.24
C LEU A 523 -8.68 17.77 13.75
N LYS A 524 -8.71 16.73 12.93
CA LYS A 524 -8.77 16.83 11.47
C LYS A 524 -10.19 17.20 11.03
N ILE A 525 -10.34 18.32 10.34
CA ILE A 525 -11.55 18.69 9.62
C ILE A 525 -11.39 18.27 8.16
N THR A 526 -12.17 17.30 7.72
CA THR A 526 -12.08 16.77 6.35
C THR A 526 -12.81 17.66 5.36
N GLN A 527 -12.08 18.24 4.38
CA GLN A 527 -12.65 19.06 3.33
C GLN A 527 -13.05 18.20 2.12
N GLN A 528 -14.19 18.52 1.54
CA GLN A 528 -14.60 18.00 0.24
C GLN A 528 -13.87 18.71 -0.91
N VAL A 529 -13.54 17.98 -1.95
CA VAL A 529 -12.84 18.49 -3.13
C VAL A 529 -13.51 18.06 -4.42
N ASP A 530 -13.85 16.76 -4.51
CA ASP A 530 -14.46 16.16 -5.69
C ASP A 530 -15.03 14.78 -5.32
N ALA A 531 -16.23 14.47 -5.81
CA ALA A 531 -16.92 13.22 -5.51
C ALA A 531 -16.10 11.96 -5.83
N ILE A 532 -15.17 12.05 -6.81
CA ILE A 532 -14.26 10.93 -7.16
C ILE A 532 -13.35 10.54 -6.00
N VAL A 533 -12.96 11.52 -5.15
CA VAL A 533 -11.91 11.32 -4.14
C VAL A 533 -12.36 11.58 -2.70
N ASP A 534 -13.54 12.12 -2.46
CA ASP A 534 -13.98 12.56 -1.13
C ASP A 534 -14.21 11.40 -0.15
N SER A 535 -14.47 10.20 -0.66
CA SER A 535 -14.53 8.98 0.15
C SER A 535 -13.16 8.51 0.69
N CYS A 536 -12.05 9.16 0.31
CA CYS A 536 -10.71 8.80 0.78
C CYS A 536 -10.56 8.97 2.29
N VAL A 537 -10.08 7.90 2.96
CA VAL A 537 -9.78 7.85 4.40
C VAL A 537 -8.28 7.94 4.70
N GLU A 538 -7.47 8.28 3.71
CA GLU A 538 -6.02 8.50 3.84
C GLU A 538 -5.21 7.28 4.34
N CYS A 539 -5.70 6.03 4.14
CA CYS A 539 -5.09 4.79 4.62
C CYS A 539 -3.74 4.42 3.98
N GLY A 540 -3.42 4.93 2.78
CA GLY A 540 -2.11 4.74 2.14
C GLY A 540 -1.97 3.49 1.25
N TYR A 541 -2.99 2.62 1.10
CA TYR A 541 -2.90 1.38 0.30
C TYR A 541 -2.52 1.63 -1.17
N CYS A 542 -2.90 2.77 -1.72
CA CYS A 542 -2.63 3.16 -3.11
C CYS A 542 -1.17 3.60 -3.37
N GLU A 543 -0.31 3.70 -2.34
CA GLU A 543 1.00 4.34 -2.48
C GLU A 543 2.10 3.41 -2.98
N SER A 544 2.09 2.14 -2.54
CA SER A 544 3.16 1.18 -2.83
C SER A 544 3.35 0.89 -4.33
N SER A 545 2.25 0.87 -5.09
CA SER A 545 2.25 0.62 -6.55
C SER A 545 2.37 1.88 -7.41
N CYS A 546 2.32 3.08 -6.79
CA CYS A 546 2.38 4.33 -7.55
C CYS A 546 3.79 4.61 -8.08
N PRO A 547 3.96 4.88 -9.39
CA PRO A 547 5.27 5.13 -9.98
C PRO A 547 5.92 6.44 -9.49
N SER A 548 5.14 7.38 -8.96
CA SER A 548 5.66 8.63 -8.39
C SER A 548 6.03 8.55 -6.90
N ALA A 549 5.78 7.41 -6.24
CA ALA A 549 6.18 7.22 -4.85
C ALA A 549 7.72 7.36 -4.70
N GLY A 550 8.16 8.17 -3.75
CA GLY A 550 9.57 8.51 -3.56
C GLY A 550 10.06 9.69 -4.42
N LEU A 551 9.47 9.94 -5.58
CA LEU A 551 9.83 11.08 -6.46
C LEU A 551 9.04 12.35 -6.09
N THR A 552 7.70 12.26 -6.15
CA THR A 552 6.78 13.38 -5.91
C THR A 552 5.62 12.93 -5.02
N LEU A 553 4.37 13.35 -5.33
CA LEU A 553 3.20 12.98 -4.55
C LEU A 553 2.65 11.60 -4.96
N THR A 554 2.22 10.84 -3.97
CA THR A 554 1.44 9.61 -4.12
C THR A 554 -0.06 9.92 -4.34
N PRO A 555 -0.92 8.94 -4.66
CA PRO A 555 -2.35 9.19 -4.83
C PRO A 555 -3.02 9.79 -3.58
N ARG A 556 -2.76 9.23 -2.38
CA ARG A 556 -3.25 9.80 -1.11
C ARG A 556 -2.77 11.23 -0.94
N GLU A 557 -1.49 11.47 -1.13
CA GLU A 557 -0.88 12.78 -0.97
C GLU A 557 -1.43 13.83 -1.95
N ARG A 558 -1.79 13.42 -3.17
CA ARG A 558 -2.50 14.30 -4.13
C ARG A 558 -3.85 14.73 -3.57
N ILE A 559 -4.65 13.79 -3.07
CA ILE A 559 -5.97 14.08 -2.49
C ILE A 559 -5.82 15.06 -1.33
N VAL A 560 -4.91 14.79 -0.39
CA VAL A 560 -4.61 15.68 0.75
C VAL A 560 -4.19 17.07 0.26
N ALA A 561 -3.29 17.15 -0.72
CA ALA A 561 -2.82 18.43 -1.24
C ALA A 561 -3.95 19.28 -1.85
N PHE A 562 -4.91 18.66 -2.54
CA PHE A 562 -6.08 19.38 -3.07
C PHE A 562 -7.09 19.76 -1.99
N ARG A 563 -7.28 18.93 -0.94
CA ARG A 563 -8.04 19.28 0.25
C ARG A 563 -7.42 20.52 0.94
N GLU A 564 -6.13 20.55 1.09
CA GLU A 564 -5.43 21.70 1.68
C GLU A 564 -5.46 22.95 0.78
N LEU A 565 -5.38 22.77 -0.55
CA LEU A 565 -5.44 23.90 -1.49
C LEU A 565 -6.71 24.76 -1.29
N SER A 566 -7.86 24.15 -1.00
CA SER A 566 -9.12 24.85 -0.78
C SER A 566 -9.14 25.72 0.50
N ARG A 567 -8.34 25.34 1.51
CA ARG A 567 -8.31 25.98 2.84
C ARG A 567 -7.27 27.10 2.95
N GLN A 568 -6.24 27.11 2.09
CA GLN A 568 -5.11 28.00 2.26
C GLN A 568 -5.39 29.46 1.85
N PRO A 569 -4.74 30.44 2.49
CA PRO A 569 -4.76 31.82 2.07
C PRO A 569 -4.24 32.00 0.63
N ALA A 570 -4.64 33.08 -0.06
CA ALA A 570 -4.31 33.31 -1.47
C ALA A 570 -2.80 33.25 -1.78
N SER A 571 -1.95 33.75 -0.87
CA SER A 571 -0.49 33.73 -1.03
C SER A 571 0.07 32.28 -1.05
N VAL A 572 -0.39 31.45 -0.13
CA VAL A 572 0.00 30.03 -0.04
C VAL A 572 -0.60 29.24 -1.20
N ARG A 573 -1.87 29.49 -1.58
CA ARG A 573 -2.53 28.85 -2.73
C ARG A 573 -1.74 29.04 -4.02
N LYS A 574 -1.22 30.23 -4.28
CA LYS A 574 -0.42 30.49 -5.48
C LYS A 574 0.83 29.61 -5.55
N THR A 575 1.56 29.50 -4.44
CA THR A 575 2.75 28.65 -4.35
C THR A 575 2.38 27.17 -4.49
N LEU A 576 1.36 26.75 -3.76
CA LEU A 576 0.86 25.38 -3.77
C LEU A 576 0.41 24.94 -5.18
N THR A 577 -0.37 25.79 -5.89
CA THR A 577 -0.80 25.52 -7.27
C THR A 577 0.39 25.33 -8.20
N LYS A 578 1.46 26.14 -8.07
CA LYS A 578 2.67 26.03 -8.87
C LYS A 578 3.41 24.69 -8.59
N GLU A 579 3.55 24.33 -7.33
CA GLU A 579 4.18 23.06 -6.94
C GLU A 579 3.34 21.85 -7.41
N LEU A 580 2.01 21.91 -7.28
CA LEU A 580 1.09 20.83 -7.68
C LEU A 580 1.07 20.57 -9.18
N HIS A 581 1.33 21.58 -10.02
CA HIS A 581 1.42 21.38 -11.47
C HIS A 581 2.46 20.30 -11.82
N TYR A 582 3.62 20.30 -11.19
CA TYR A 582 4.60 19.23 -11.39
C TYR A 582 4.32 18.01 -10.52
N GLN A 583 4.17 18.21 -9.21
CA GLN A 583 4.16 17.12 -8.23
C GLN A 583 2.88 16.28 -8.28
N ALA A 584 1.74 16.87 -8.64
CA ALA A 584 0.47 16.15 -8.68
C ALA A 584 0.01 15.83 -10.11
N ASP A 585 0.13 16.79 -11.03
CA ASP A 585 -0.38 16.64 -12.40
C ASP A 585 0.64 15.95 -13.32
N GLN A 586 1.84 16.54 -13.54
CA GLN A 586 2.78 16.02 -14.54
C GLN A 586 3.33 14.64 -14.18
N THR A 587 3.57 14.35 -12.91
CA THR A 587 4.07 13.05 -12.44
C THR A 587 3.00 11.99 -12.17
N CYS A 588 1.71 12.28 -12.42
CA CYS A 588 0.69 11.25 -12.42
C CYS A 588 0.68 10.49 -13.77
N ALA A 589 0.94 9.18 -13.71
CA ALA A 589 0.89 8.29 -14.86
C ALA A 589 -0.55 8.07 -15.38
N THR A 590 -1.56 8.30 -14.55
CA THR A 590 -2.97 7.95 -14.82
C THR A 590 -3.17 6.47 -15.21
N ASP A 591 -2.38 5.60 -14.61
CA ASP A 591 -2.31 4.16 -14.88
C ASP A 591 -3.45 3.34 -14.25
N GLY A 592 -4.15 3.90 -13.26
CA GLY A 592 -5.25 3.25 -12.56
C GLY A 592 -4.84 2.31 -11.42
N MET A 593 -3.57 2.05 -11.16
CA MET A 593 -3.12 1.17 -10.06
C MET A 593 -3.58 1.63 -8.68
N CYS A 594 -3.74 2.94 -8.51
CA CYS A 594 -4.30 3.47 -7.26
C CYS A 594 -5.75 3.00 -7.02
N GLN A 595 -6.54 2.73 -8.08
CA GLN A 595 -7.89 2.17 -7.98
C GLN A 595 -7.85 0.68 -7.63
N VAL A 596 -6.98 -0.08 -8.29
CA VAL A 596 -6.80 -1.53 -8.06
C VAL A 596 -6.49 -1.82 -6.60
N ASN A 597 -5.59 -1.03 -6.00
CA ASN A 597 -5.20 -1.20 -4.61
C ASN A 597 -6.11 -0.48 -3.60
N CYS A 598 -7.08 0.30 -4.07
CA CYS A 598 -7.96 1.04 -3.18
C CYS A 598 -9.15 0.19 -2.73
N PRO A 599 -9.32 -0.09 -1.44
CA PRO A 599 -10.45 -0.87 -0.94
C PRO A 599 -11.83 -0.26 -1.26
N VAL A 600 -11.87 1.06 -1.54
CA VAL A 600 -13.08 1.80 -1.89
C VAL A 600 -13.09 2.29 -3.34
N ASN A 601 -12.21 1.74 -4.16
CA ASN A 601 -12.20 1.88 -5.61
C ASN A 601 -11.95 3.31 -6.13
N ILE A 602 -11.16 4.14 -5.41
CA ILE A 602 -10.84 5.52 -5.82
C ILE A 602 -9.79 5.52 -6.92
N ASN A 603 -10.14 6.10 -8.08
CA ASN A 603 -9.20 6.36 -9.16
C ASN A 603 -8.69 7.81 -9.14
N THR A 604 -7.57 8.05 -8.45
CA THR A 604 -6.92 9.37 -8.44
C THR A 604 -6.44 9.80 -9.83
N GLY A 605 -6.16 8.83 -10.73
CA GLY A 605 -5.83 9.11 -12.13
C GLY A 605 -6.98 9.77 -12.89
N THR A 606 -8.23 9.37 -12.64
CA THR A 606 -9.43 10.03 -13.21
C THR A 606 -9.57 11.45 -12.68
N PHE A 607 -9.41 11.65 -11.38
CA PHE A 607 -9.41 12.99 -10.78
C PHE A 607 -8.33 13.91 -11.41
N VAL A 608 -7.12 13.41 -11.62
CA VAL A 608 -6.06 14.19 -12.31
C VAL A 608 -6.42 14.47 -13.77
N LYS A 609 -7.07 13.55 -14.50
CA LYS A 609 -7.55 13.81 -15.86
C LYS A 609 -8.58 14.96 -15.90
N GLU A 610 -9.46 15.03 -14.91
CA GLU A 610 -10.41 16.16 -14.79
C GLU A 610 -9.72 17.48 -14.49
N ILE A 611 -8.72 17.49 -13.60
CA ILE A 611 -7.89 18.67 -13.35
C ILE A 611 -7.21 19.12 -14.65
N ARG A 612 -6.62 18.18 -15.41
CA ARG A 612 -6.05 18.47 -16.71
C ARG A 612 -7.08 19.08 -17.67
N ALA A 613 -8.29 18.53 -17.69
CA ALA A 613 -9.37 19.03 -18.56
C ALA A 613 -9.81 20.45 -18.19
N LYS A 614 -9.93 20.76 -16.89
CA LYS A 614 -10.24 22.10 -16.38
C LYS A 614 -9.15 23.13 -16.72
N ASN A 615 -7.89 22.68 -16.81
CA ASN A 615 -6.75 23.54 -17.15
C ASN A 615 -6.54 23.74 -18.67
N GLN A 616 -7.24 22.99 -19.54
CA GLN A 616 -7.14 23.16 -21.00
C GLN A 616 -7.84 24.43 -21.48
N THR A 617 -7.17 25.17 -22.34
CA THR A 617 -7.74 26.35 -23.01
C THR A 617 -8.62 25.93 -24.21
N GLY A 618 -9.45 26.86 -24.72
CA GLY A 618 -10.20 26.65 -25.96
C GLY A 618 -9.30 26.32 -27.15
N LEU A 619 -8.11 26.95 -27.22
CA LEU A 619 -7.13 26.70 -28.27
C LEU A 619 -6.57 25.29 -28.22
N THR A 620 -6.15 24.83 -27.02
CA THR A 620 -5.59 23.47 -26.85
C THR A 620 -6.63 22.39 -27.12
N GLN A 621 -7.91 22.60 -26.72
CA GLN A 621 -9.02 21.73 -27.08
C GLN A 621 -9.26 21.71 -28.62
N GLY A 622 -9.09 22.86 -29.28
CA GLY A 622 -9.16 22.97 -30.74
C GLY A 622 -8.06 22.17 -31.45
N LEU A 623 -6.82 22.35 -31.00
CA LEU A 623 -5.68 21.59 -31.51
C LEU A 623 -5.85 20.08 -31.29
N GLY A 624 -6.41 19.69 -30.12
CA GLY A 624 -6.73 18.30 -29.83
C GLY A 624 -7.72 17.70 -30.82
N LYS A 625 -8.76 18.45 -31.24
CA LYS A 625 -9.71 18.00 -32.29
C LYS A 625 -9.03 17.80 -33.64
N VAL A 626 -8.13 18.72 -34.03
CA VAL A 626 -7.36 18.61 -35.32
C VAL A 626 -6.46 17.39 -35.26
N ALA A 627 -5.76 17.17 -34.11
CA ALA A 627 -4.92 15.99 -33.92
C ALA A 627 -5.74 14.70 -33.99
N GLN A 628 -6.92 14.64 -33.37
CA GLN A 628 -7.83 13.47 -33.45
C GLN A 628 -8.29 13.19 -34.89
N LYS A 629 -8.69 14.22 -35.65
CA LYS A 629 -9.11 14.08 -37.05
C LYS A 629 -8.01 13.47 -37.90
N ASN A 630 -6.74 13.85 -37.64
CA ASN A 630 -5.58 13.45 -38.44
C ASN A 630 -4.74 12.35 -37.77
N TRP A 631 -5.29 11.63 -36.77
CA TRP A 631 -4.51 10.73 -35.89
C TRP A 631 -3.74 9.66 -36.69
N GLY A 632 -4.33 9.06 -37.73
CA GLY A 632 -3.66 8.06 -38.55
C GLY A 632 -2.43 8.60 -39.29
N THR A 633 -2.49 9.86 -39.76
CA THR A 633 -1.33 10.53 -40.37
C THR A 633 -0.26 10.87 -39.35
N ILE A 634 -0.67 11.35 -38.16
CA ILE A 634 0.25 11.65 -37.03
C ILE A 634 0.97 10.37 -36.58
N ALA A 635 0.27 9.27 -36.35
CA ALA A 635 0.86 8.00 -35.97
C ALA A 635 1.87 7.48 -37.00
N SER A 636 1.50 7.53 -38.28
CA SER A 636 2.39 7.12 -39.36
C SER A 636 3.64 7.99 -39.50
N LEU A 637 3.52 9.32 -39.36
CA LEU A 637 4.65 10.25 -39.37
C LEU A 637 5.54 10.04 -38.14
N ALA A 638 4.94 9.84 -36.96
CA ALA A 638 5.68 9.52 -35.70
C ALA A 638 6.49 8.22 -35.88
N GLY A 639 5.91 7.14 -36.39
CA GLY A 639 6.62 5.90 -36.64
C GLY A 639 7.79 6.05 -37.62
N ARG A 640 7.62 6.89 -38.69
CA ARG A 640 8.72 7.20 -39.65
C ARG A 640 9.84 8.03 -38.98
N ALA A 641 9.46 9.05 -38.19
CA ALA A 641 10.42 9.88 -37.49
C ALA A 641 11.23 9.06 -36.47
N LEU A 642 10.59 8.14 -35.76
CA LEU A 642 11.26 7.24 -34.83
C LEU A 642 12.24 6.28 -35.52
N ARG A 643 11.90 5.77 -36.73
CA ARG A 643 12.81 4.95 -37.53
C ARG A 643 14.04 5.72 -37.93
N VAL A 644 13.86 6.96 -38.44
CA VAL A 644 15.00 7.84 -38.81
C VAL A 644 15.86 8.16 -37.58
N ALA A 645 15.23 8.49 -36.43
CA ALA A 645 15.94 8.74 -35.19
C ALA A 645 16.71 7.50 -34.69
N GLY A 646 16.18 6.28 -34.93
CA GLY A 646 16.85 5.02 -34.62
C GLY A 646 18.13 4.77 -35.45
N LEU A 647 18.26 5.38 -36.63
CA LEU A 647 19.48 5.30 -37.46
C LEU A 647 20.61 6.20 -36.89
N VAL A 648 20.25 7.25 -36.15
CA VAL A 648 21.19 8.23 -35.57
C VAL A 648 20.93 8.45 -34.07
N PRO A 649 20.97 7.40 -33.22
CA PRO A 649 20.42 7.42 -31.87
C PRO A 649 21.12 8.43 -30.95
N THR A 650 22.43 8.66 -31.12
CA THR A 650 23.17 9.63 -30.31
C THR A 650 22.76 11.07 -30.62
N LEU A 651 22.57 11.36 -31.89
CA LEU A 651 22.15 12.71 -32.33
C LEU A 651 20.70 12.99 -31.92
N ALA A 652 19.81 12.00 -32.02
CA ALA A 652 18.44 12.07 -31.59
C ALA A 652 18.34 12.30 -30.06
N ALA A 653 19.12 11.58 -29.28
CA ALA A 653 19.16 11.75 -27.82
C ALA A 653 19.70 13.14 -27.42
N THR A 654 20.79 13.60 -28.01
CA THR A 654 21.38 14.91 -27.69
C THR A 654 20.46 16.05 -28.14
N GLY A 655 19.93 15.98 -29.34
CA GLY A 655 19.04 17.01 -29.91
C GLY A 655 17.74 17.12 -29.14
N SER A 656 17.12 16.00 -28.77
CA SER A 656 15.88 16.00 -27.96
C SER A 656 16.10 16.56 -26.52
N LYS A 657 17.24 16.25 -25.89
CA LYS A 657 17.63 16.84 -24.59
C LYS A 657 17.84 18.35 -24.65
N LEU A 658 18.55 18.83 -25.69
CA LEU A 658 18.74 20.25 -25.90
C LEU A 658 17.42 20.99 -26.11
N LEU A 659 16.54 20.43 -26.94
CA LEU A 659 15.21 20.99 -27.17
C LEU A 659 14.37 20.99 -25.89
N ALA A 660 14.42 19.93 -25.12
CA ALA A 660 13.73 19.84 -23.83
C ALA A 660 14.24 20.84 -22.79
N ALA A 661 15.52 21.22 -22.86
CA ALA A 661 16.11 22.21 -21.94
C ALA A 661 15.61 23.65 -22.17
N ILE A 662 15.18 23.96 -23.39
CA ILE A 662 14.69 25.30 -23.79
C ILE A 662 13.17 25.40 -23.87
N THR A 663 12.46 24.27 -23.71
CA THR A 663 10.99 24.21 -23.71
C THR A 663 10.45 24.00 -22.30
N PRO A 664 9.19 24.36 -22.03
CA PRO A 664 8.57 24.03 -20.74
C PRO A 664 8.64 22.54 -20.42
N LYS A 665 8.93 22.21 -19.17
CA LYS A 665 9.05 20.82 -18.71
C LYS A 665 7.78 20.02 -19.03
N GLY A 666 7.96 18.83 -19.60
CA GLY A 666 6.86 17.95 -19.99
C GLY A 666 6.21 18.26 -21.34
N LEU A 667 6.80 19.14 -22.18
CA LEU A 667 6.30 19.47 -23.51
C LEU A 667 7.05 18.69 -24.61
N THR A 668 8.38 18.57 -24.48
CA THR A 668 9.23 17.95 -25.51
C THR A 668 9.59 16.51 -25.13
N PRO A 669 9.29 15.52 -25.99
CA PRO A 669 9.71 14.13 -25.73
C PRO A 669 11.24 14.00 -25.82
N ILE A 670 11.81 13.29 -24.85
CA ILE A 670 13.25 12.97 -24.82
C ILE A 670 13.43 11.57 -25.41
N TRP A 671 14.29 11.47 -26.43
CA TRP A 671 14.61 10.22 -27.10
C TRP A 671 15.34 9.26 -26.13
N SER A 672 14.96 7.97 -26.16
CA SER A 672 15.63 6.89 -25.45
C SER A 672 16.12 5.81 -26.42
N LYS A 673 17.31 5.26 -26.19
CA LYS A 673 17.84 4.12 -26.94
C LYS A 673 17.00 2.83 -26.80
N SER A 674 16.13 2.77 -25.78
CA SER A 674 15.20 1.65 -25.57
C SER A 674 13.99 1.66 -26.51
N ILE A 675 13.80 2.74 -27.29
CA ILE A 675 12.72 2.84 -28.28
C ILE A 675 13.05 1.95 -29.47
N ARG A 676 12.26 0.91 -29.67
CA ARG A 676 12.25 0.12 -30.89
C ARG A 676 11.38 0.83 -31.91
N ALA A 677 11.85 0.94 -33.13
CA ALA A 677 11.16 1.64 -34.22
C ALA A 677 10.72 0.65 -35.32
N GLU A 678 10.11 -0.46 -34.94
CA GLU A 678 9.73 -1.56 -35.84
C GLU A 678 8.26 -1.55 -36.26
N GLY A 679 7.59 -0.37 -36.13
CA GLY A 679 6.16 -0.23 -36.41
C GLY A 679 5.69 -0.89 -37.72
N PHE A 680 4.51 -1.51 -37.68
CA PHE A 680 3.94 -2.22 -38.81
C PHE A 680 2.84 -1.41 -39.52
N SER A 681 2.51 -1.82 -40.75
CA SER A 681 1.35 -1.28 -41.48
C SER A 681 0.15 -2.18 -41.22
N ARG A 682 -0.96 -1.62 -40.74
CA ARG A 682 -2.23 -2.34 -40.49
C ARG A 682 -2.75 -3.10 -41.72
N SER A 683 -2.51 -2.57 -42.91
CA SER A 683 -2.91 -3.20 -44.18
C SER A 683 -2.09 -4.44 -44.59
N LYS A 684 -1.02 -4.74 -43.83
CA LYS A 684 -0.14 -5.89 -44.13
C LYS A 684 -0.34 -7.03 -43.11
N LEU A 685 -1.26 -6.89 -42.18
CA LEU A 685 -1.55 -7.94 -41.21
C LEU A 685 -2.36 -9.07 -41.84
N PRO A 686 -2.08 -10.34 -41.52
CA PRO A 686 -2.80 -11.49 -42.09
C PRO A 686 -4.21 -11.57 -41.51
N SER A 687 -5.23 -11.36 -42.34
CA SER A 687 -6.64 -11.47 -41.97
C SER A 687 -7.20 -12.83 -42.33
N GLY A 688 -7.82 -13.50 -41.39
CA GLY A 688 -8.59 -14.73 -41.58
C GLY A 688 -10.09 -14.46 -41.76
N GLN A 689 -10.83 -15.50 -42.10
CA GLN A 689 -12.30 -15.46 -42.14
C GLN A 689 -12.85 -16.01 -40.83
N SER A 690 -13.15 -15.12 -39.86
CA SER A 690 -13.72 -15.49 -38.57
C SER A 690 -15.10 -14.89 -38.36
N LYS A 691 -16.03 -15.70 -37.82
CA LYS A 691 -17.32 -15.23 -37.32
C LYS A 691 -17.23 -14.84 -35.84
N GLU A 692 -16.23 -15.37 -35.11
CA GLU A 692 -16.10 -15.28 -33.66
C GLU A 692 -15.14 -14.17 -33.21
N PHE A 693 -13.99 -14.03 -33.86
CA PHE A 693 -12.92 -13.12 -33.45
C PHE A 693 -12.68 -12.01 -34.46
N ALA A 694 -12.48 -10.79 -33.91
CA ALA A 694 -12.01 -9.65 -34.71
C ALA A 694 -10.85 -8.94 -34.00
N TYR A 695 -9.78 -8.64 -34.75
CA TYR A 695 -8.60 -7.99 -34.22
C TYR A 695 -8.58 -6.48 -34.49
N LEU A 696 -8.36 -5.69 -33.43
CA LEU A 696 -8.23 -4.22 -33.48
C LEU A 696 -6.81 -3.79 -33.06
N PRO A 697 -5.92 -3.48 -34.03
CA PRO A 697 -4.55 -3.11 -33.77
C PRO A 697 -4.44 -1.76 -33.02
N SER A 698 -3.61 -1.71 -31.98
CA SER A 698 -3.33 -0.47 -31.25
C SER A 698 -2.47 0.49 -32.08
N CYS A 699 -2.63 1.79 -31.84
CA CYS A 699 -1.76 2.80 -32.47
C CYS A 699 -0.32 2.77 -31.90
N MET A 700 -0.14 2.23 -30.70
CA MET A 700 1.19 2.11 -30.08
C MET A 700 2.05 1.08 -30.82
N ASN A 701 1.47 -0.10 -31.14
CA ASN A 701 2.18 -1.11 -31.94
C ASN A 701 2.37 -0.68 -33.40
N GLU A 702 1.47 0.12 -33.97
CA GLU A 702 1.70 0.75 -35.26
C GLU A 702 2.91 1.69 -35.27
N VAL A 703 3.13 2.44 -34.17
CA VAL A 703 4.21 3.44 -34.07
C VAL A 703 5.53 2.80 -33.65
N PHE A 704 5.54 2.01 -32.57
CA PHE A 704 6.75 1.43 -32.00
C PHE A 704 7.07 0.03 -32.53
N GLY A 705 6.05 -0.73 -32.89
CA GLY A 705 6.14 -2.06 -33.50
C GLY A 705 6.23 -3.22 -32.51
N ASP A 706 5.58 -4.32 -32.93
CA ASP A 706 5.81 -5.67 -32.43
C ASP A 706 5.69 -6.61 -33.65
N SER A 707 6.83 -7.05 -34.17
CA SER A 707 6.88 -7.91 -35.35
C SER A 707 6.26 -9.30 -35.11
N SER A 708 6.09 -9.71 -33.87
CA SER A 708 5.50 -11.01 -33.51
C SER A 708 3.99 -11.06 -33.75
N ILE A 709 3.29 -9.92 -33.74
CA ILE A 709 1.83 -9.89 -33.91
C ILE A 709 1.38 -10.53 -35.23
N ALA A 710 2.03 -10.19 -36.34
CA ALA A 710 1.72 -10.77 -37.65
C ALA A 710 1.89 -12.31 -37.60
N ARG A 711 2.95 -12.77 -36.95
CA ARG A 711 3.23 -14.21 -36.84
C ARG A 711 2.23 -14.93 -35.94
N VAL A 712 1.79 -14.29 -34.85
CA VAL A 712 0.71 -14.81 -33.97
C VAL A 712 -0.57 -15.01 -34.80
N LEU A 713 -0.97 -14.01 -35.58
CA LEU A 713 -2.16 -14.09 -36.43
C LEU A 713 -2.04 -15.14 -37.55
N GLU A 714 -0.83 -15.32 -38.12
CA GLU A 714 -0.56 -16.41 -39.09
C GLU A 714 -0.72 -17.79 -38.44
N ILE A 715 -0.12 -17.99 -37.27
CA ILE A 715 -0.22 -19.22 -36.51
C ILE A 715 -1.68 -19.51 -36.16
N ALA A 716 -2.43 -18.50 -35.68
CA ALA A 716 -3.84 -18.64 -35.35
C ALA A 716 -4.65 -19.09 -36.58
N ASN A 717 -4.46 -18.43 -37.75
CA ASN A 717 -5.14 -18.81 -38.97
C ASN A 717 -4.78 -20.23 -39.45
N GLN A 718 -3.54 -20.68 -39.24
CA GLN A 718 -3.05 -22.03 -39.59
C GLN A 718 -3.55 -23.13 -38.63
N SER A 719 -3.80 -22.76 -37.40
CA SER A 719 -4.22 -23.69 -36.31
C SER A 719 -5.74 -23.83 -36.21
N GLY A 720 -6.50 -23.27 -37.13
CA GLY A 720 -7.97 -23.38 -37.16
C GLY A 720 -8.70 -22.31 -36.32
N GLU A 721 -7.96 -21.33 -35.78
CA GLU A 721 -8.50 -20.21 -35.00
C GLU A 721 -8.36 -18.88 -35.78
N PRO A 722 -9.05 -18.72 -36.93
CA PRO A 722 -8.87 -17.57 -37.83
C PRO A 722 -9.35 -16.31 -37.11
N VAL A 723 -8.65 -15.19 -37.37
CA VAL A 723 -8.97 -13.88 -36.82
C VAL A 723 -9.27 -12.89 -37.95
N PHE A 724 -10.45 -12.27 -37.91
CA PHE A 724 -10.87 -11.27 -38.88
C PHE A 724 -10.27 -9.89 -38.54
N ILE A 725 -9.76 -9.20 -39.56
CA ILE A 725 -9.28 -7.82 -39.41
C ILE A 725 -10.20 -6.89 -40.21
N PRO A 726 -10.92 -5.95 -39.57
CA PRO A 726 -11.80 -5.02 -40.27
C PRO A 726 -11.03 -4.14 -41.27
N GLU A 727 -11.63 -3.84 -42.38
CA GLU A 727 -11.14 -2.84 -43.33
C GLU A 727 -11.25 -1.42 -42.75
N ASN A 728 -10.50 -0.49 -43.29
CA ASN A 728 -10.58 0.95 -42.94
C ASN A 728 -10.23 1.33 -41.48
N LEU A 729 -9.34 0.60 -40.86
CA LEU A 729 -8.83 0.91 -39.49
C LEU A 729 -7.87 2.12 -39.46
N LYS A 730 -7.67 2.85 -40.58
CA LYS A 730 -6.78 4.02 -40.60
C LYS A 730 -7.23 5.07 -39.61
N GLY A 731 -6.34 5.41 -38.66
CA GLY A 731 -6.63 6.36 -37.59
C GLY A 731 -7.54 5.82 -36.47
N PHE A 732 -7.79 4.51 -36.42
CA PHE A 732 -8.42 3.91 -35.25
C PHE A 732 -7.53 4.13 -33.99
N CYS A 733 -8.17 4.52 -32.89
CA CYS A 733 -7.51 4.78 -31.58
C CYS A 733 -8.54 4.56 -30.46
N CYS A 734 -8.14 3.95 -29.37
CA CYS A 734 -9.01 3.79 -28.20
C CYS A 734 -9.42 5.13 -27.53
N GLY A 735 -8.65 6.20 -27.79
CA GLY A 735 -8.90 7.53 -27.22
C GLY A 735 -8.04 7.90 -26.02
N THR A 736 -7.33 6.95 -25.42
CA THR A 736 -6.45 7.17 -24.26
C THR A 736 -5.46 8.33 -24.42
N PRO A 737 -4.80 8.55 -25.58
CA PRO A 737 -3.89 9.70 -25.75
C PRO A 737 -4.57 11.06 -25.56
N PHE A 738 -5.85 11.17 -25.82
CA PHE A 738 -6.63 12.40 -25.63
C PHE A 738 -7.14 12.53 -24.19
N SER A 739 -7.73 11.45 -23.64
CA SER A 739 -8.27 11.48 -22.26
C SER A 739 -7.17 11.73 -21.21
N SER A 740 -6.00 11.08 -21.34
CA SER A 740 -4.89 11.23 -20.41
C SER A 740 -4.31 12.66 -20.34
N LYS A 741 -4.52 13.45 -21.38
CA LYS A 741 -4.09 14.86 -21.50
C LYS A 741 -5.21 15.87 -21.19
N GLY A 742 -6.42 15.41 -20.83
CA GLY A 742 -7.57 16.29 -20.59
C GLY A 742 -8.16 16.91 -21.84
N LEU A 743 -7.91 16.35 -23.04
CA LEU A 743 -8.47 16.80 -24.31
C LEU A 743 -9.87 16.19 -24.52
N THR A 744 -10.81 16.58 -23.68
CA THR A 744 -12.15 15.97 -23.55
C THR A 744 -12.93 15.99 -24.87
N LYS A 745 -12.88 17.11 -25.61
CA LYS A 745 -13.60 17.26 -26.90
C LYS A 745 -13.04 16.33 -27.98
N ALA A 746 -11.74 16.08 -27.99
CA ALA A 746 -11.10 15.13 -28.90
C ALA A 746 -11.44 13.69 -28.51
N TYR A 747 -11.41 13.39 -27.19
CA TYR A 747 -11.78 12.08 -26.66
C TYR A 747 -13.22 11.71 -27.01
N GLN A 748 -14.19 12.57 -26.71
CA GLN A 748 -15.61 12.35 -27.03
C GLN A 748 -15.84 12.09 -28.53
N ARG A 749 -15.16 12.84 -29.40
CA ARG A 749 -15.21 12.63 -30.83
C ARG A 749 -14.65 11.29 -31.27
N GLN A 750 -13.56 10.84 -30.61
CA GLN A 750 -12.99 9.53 -30.88
C GLN A 750 -13.92 8.41 -30.43
N GLN A 751 -14.54 8.54 -29.27
CA GLN A 751 -15.54 7.58 -28.79
C GLN A 751 -16.73 7.46 -29.72
N SER A 752 -17.29 8.60 -30.20
CA SER A 752 -18.38 8.58 -31.18
C SER A 752 -17.99 7.87 -32.48
N LYS A 753 -16.76 8.12 -32.96
CA LYS A 753 -16.24 7.43 -34.17
C LYS A 753 -16.06 5.91 -33.92
N ASN A 754 -15.63 5.51 -32.76
CA ASN A 754 -15.46 4.10 -32.43
C ASN A 754 -16.79 3.38 -32.29
N LYS A 755 -17.86 4.06 -31.87
CA LYS A 755 -19.18 3.46 -31.64
C LYS A 755 -19.70 2.71 -32.87
N ASP A 756 -19.62 3.31 -34.07
CA ASP A 756 -20.10 2.70 -35.28
C ASP A 756 -19.33 1.43 -35.65
N LEU A 757 -18.00 1.48 -35.53
CA LEU A 757 -17.15 0.30 -35.73
C LEU A 757 -17.46 -0.80 -34.71
N LEU A 758 -17.51 -0.45 -33.42
CA LEU A 758 -17.80 -1.41 -32.36
C LEU A 758 -19.18 -2.06 -32.54
N THR A 759 -20.19 -1.27 -32.88
CA THR A 759 -21.54 -1.78 -33.17
C THR A 759 -21.50 -2.78 -34.33
N SER A 760 -20.74 -2.51 -35.40
CA SER A 760 -20.61 -3.42 -36.55
C SER A 760 -19.92 -4.75 -36.19
N LEU A 761 -19.21 -4.79 -35.09
CA LEU A 761 -18.48 -5.96 -34.59
C LEU A 761 -19.13 -6.59 -33.35
N SER A 762 -20.34 -6.18 -32.96
CA SER A 762 -21.02 -6.57 -31.71
C SER A 762 -21.24 -8.09 -31.54
N GLN A 763 -21.22 -8.86 -32.66
CA GLN A 763 -21.37 -10.31 -32.64
C GLN A 763 -20.02 -11.05 -32.51
N LYS A 764 -18.92 -10.31 -32.32
CA LYS A 764 -17.57 -10.89 -32.27
C LYS A 764 -16.89 -10.55 -30.94
N THR A 765 -16.00 -11.43 -30.50
CA THR A 765 -15.02 -11.12 -29.43
C THR A 765 -13.91 -10.27 -30.05
N LEU A 766 -13.66 -9.08 -29.48
CA LEU A 766 -12.65 -8.17 -29.99
C LEU A 766 -11.30 -8.44 -29.30
N ILE A 767 -10.31 -8.78 -30.12
CA ILE A 767 -8.92 -8.99 -29.70
C ILE A 767 -8.16 -7.68 -29.84
N ILE A 768 -7.47 -7.25 -28.78
CA ILE A 768 -6.72 -5.99 -28.72
C ILE A 768 -5.29 -6.28 -28.28
N ASP A 769 -4.31 -5.72 -28.99
CA ASP A 769 -2.87 -5.99 -28.77
C ASP A 769 -2.18 -5.08 -27.76
N GLY A 770 -2.89 -4.17 -27.15
CA GLY A 770 -2.33 -3.25 -26.16
C GLY A 770 -3.19 -3.22 -24.90
N SER A 771 -2.65 -3.62 -23.76
CA SER A 771 -3.39 -3.74 -22.51
C SER A 771 -4.11 -2.44 -22.10
N SER A 772 -3.49 -1.27 -22.30
CA SER A 772 -4.13 0.03 -22.01
C SER A 772 -5.25 0.38 -23.00
N CYS A 773 -5.19 -0.11 -24.24
CA CYS A 773 -6.29 0.02 -25.22
C CYS A 773 -7.43 -0.94 -24.85
N HIS A 774 -7.12 -2.18 -24.44
CA HIS A 774 -8.08 -3.14 -23.94
C HIS A 774 -8.86 -2.57 -22.77
N GLN A 775 -8.17 -2.09 -21.71
CA GLN A 775 -8.80 -1.44 -20.57
C GLN A 775 -9.73 -0.28 -20.94
N THR A 776 -9.34 0.52 -21.94
CA THR A 776 -10.16 1.67 -22.36
C THR A 776 -11.39 1.24 -23.16
N LEU A 777 -11.27 0.25 -24.03
CA LEU A 777 -12.36 -0.20 -24.91
C LEU A 777 -13.35 -1.09 -24.18
N SER A 778 -12.92 -1.92 -23.22
CA SER A 778 -13.80 -2.75 -22.39
C SER A 778 -14.79 -1.91 -21.58
N GLY A 779 -14.44 -0.67 -21.21
CA GLY A 779 -15.34 0.28 -20.53
C GLY A 779 -16.27 1.08 -21.47
N GLN A 780 -16.21 0.88 -22.80
CA GLN A 780 -16.96 1.69 -23.75
C GLN A 780 -18.16 0.96 -24.41
N SER A 781 -18.24 -0.35 -24.28
CA SER A 781 -19.28 -1.16 -24.95
C SER A 781 -19.54 -2.45 -24.19
N ASP A 782 -20.73 -3.03 -24.38
CA ASP A 782 -21.11 -4.36 -23.86
C ASP A 782 -20.49 -5.51 -24.68
N ILE A 783 -19.56 -5.21 -25.60
CA ILE A 783 -18.90 -6.19 -26.45
C ILE A 783 -17.79 -6.87 -25.65
N ARG A 784 -17.72 -8.19 -25.72
CA ARG A 784 -16.62 -8.94 -25.11
C ARG A 784 -15.29 -8.52 -25.77
N THR A 785 -14.38 -8.04 -24.96
CA THR A 785 -13.01 -7.67 -25.37
C THR A 785 -12.01 -8.53 -24.62
N ILE A 786 -10.97 -9.01 -25.31
CA ILE A 786 -9.86 -9.74 -24.73
C ILE A 786 -8.54 -9.18 -25.25
N GLU A 787 -7.47 -9.35 -24.48
CA GLU A 787 -6.13 -9.02 -24.95
C GLU A 787 -5.58 -10.12 -25.87
N LEU A 788 -4.66 -9.78 -26.79
CA LEU A 788 -4.06 -10.78 -27.68
C LEU A 788 -3.31 -11.89 -26.91
N SER A 789 -2.77 -11.59 -25.74
CA SER A 789 -2.19 -12.61 -24.86
C SER A 789 -3.25 -13.55 -24.27
N GLU A 790 -4.45 -13.06 -23.94
CA GLU A 790 -5.57 -13.90 -23.50
C GLU A 790 -6.04 -14.81 -24.64
N PHE A 791 -6.18 -14.27 -25.85
CA PHE A 791 -6.50 -15.09 -27.02
C PHE A 791 -5.49 -16.23 -27.24
N VAL A 792 -4.17 -15.94 -27.12
CA VAL A 792 -3.13 -16.97 -27.24
C VAL A 792 -3.23 -18.00 -26.11
N ALA A 793 -3.47 -17.58 -24.88
CA ALA A 793 -3.60 -18.47 -23.73
C ALA A 793 -4.85 -19.36 -23.80
N GLU A 794 -5.96 -18.84 -24.32
CA GLU A 794 -7.23 -19.57 -24.43
C GLU A 794 -7.27 -20.53 -25.65
N ASN A 795 -6.65 -20.15 -26.78
CA ASN A 795 -6.89 -20.85 -28.06
C ASN A 795 -5.62 -21.47 -28.67
N LEU A 796 -4.42 -21.03 -28.30
CA LEU A 796 -3.17 -21.45 -28.95
C LEU A 796 -2.14 -22.04 -27.99
N LEU A 797 -2.45 -22.19 -26.70
CA LEU A 797 -1.49 -22.65 -25.69
C LEU A 797 -1.05 -24.11 -25.90
N ASP A 798 -1.91 -24.92 -26.54
CA ASP A 798 -1.64 -26.34 -26.80
C ASP A 798 -0.70 -26.57 -27.99
N ILE A 799 -0.36 -25.53 -28.74
CA ILE A 799 0.63 -25.64 -29.81
C ILE A 799 1.96 -26.16 -29.25
N PRO A 800 2.58 -27.16 -29.88
CA PRO A 800 3.80 -27.77 -29.37
C PRO A 800 4.94 -26.77 -29.26
N VAL A 801 5.52 -26.69 -28.06
CA VAL A 801 6.72 -25.89 -27.80
C VAL A 801 7.94 -26.66 -28.29
N LYS A 802 8.68 -26.08 -29.24
CA LYS A 802 9.91 -26.67 -29.81
C LYS A 802 11.14 -26.36 -28.96
N THR A 803 11.17 -25.14 -28.40
CA THR A 803 12.32 -24.70 -27.59
C THR A 803 11.81 -23.98 -26.34
N ARG A 804 12.24 -24.47 -25.16
CA ARG A 804 11.93 -23.82 -23.89
C ARG A 804 13.03 -22.84 -23.47
N VAL A 805 12.61 -21.73 -22.89
CA VAL A 805 13.50 -20.75 -22.26
C VAL A 805 13.91 -21.24 -20.85
N GLY A 806 15.15 -20.99 -20.41
CA GLY A 806 15.60 -21.37 -19.07
C GLY A 806 14.79 -20.63 -17.99
N THR A 807 14.94 -19.31 -17.96
CA THR A 807 14.24 -18.43 -17.01
C THR A 807 13.57 -17.26 -17.74
N ILE A 808 12.32 -16.96 -17.38
CA ILE A 808 11.61 -15.74 -17.78
C ILE A 808 11.34 -14.87 -16.54
N VAL A 809 11.67 -13.58 -16.66
CA VAL A 809 11.20 -12.54 -15.73
C VAL A 809 10.02 -11.83 -16.36
N LEU A 810 8.90 -11.82 -15.64
CA LEU A 810 7.67 -11.14 -16.03
C LEU A 810 7.63 -9.73 -15.45
N HIS A 811 7.28 -8.73 -16.28
CA HIS A 811 6.79 -7.45 -15.81
C HIS A 811 5.31 -7.33 -16.18
N PRO A 812 4.38 -7.69 -15.25
CA PRO A 812 2.93 -7.53 -15.45
C PRO A 812 2.57 -6.07 -15.74
N THR A 813 1.52 -5.83 -16.52
CA THR A 813 1.11 -4.45 -16.83
C THR A 813 0.03 -3.95 -15.87
N CYS A 814 0.06 -2.66 -15.54
CA CYS A 814 -0.96 -2.03 -14.70
C CYS A 814 -2.38 -2.15 -15.31
N SER A 815 -2.50 -2.03 -16.62
CA SER A 815 -3.78 -2.21 -17.32
C SER A 815 -4.23 -3.67 -17.36
N GLY A 816 -3.30 -4.62 -17.49
CA GLY A 816 -3.59 -6.05 -17.40
C GLY A 816 -4.00 -6.47 -15.98
N GLU A 817 -3.48 -5.80 -14.93
CA GLU A 817 -3.94 -6.00 -13.56
C GLU A 817 -5.39 -5.54 -13.38
N ALA A 818 -5.72 -4.38 -13.93
CA ALA A 818 -7.08 -3.84 -13.86
C ALA A 818 -8.13 -4.66 -14.65
N THR A 819 -7.72 -5.41 -15.67
CA THR A 819 -8.61 -6.22 -16.53
C THR A 819 -8.54 -7.73 -16.25
N GLY A 820 -7.56 -8.20 -15.46
CA GLY A 820 -7.30 -9.63 -15.22
C GLY A 820 -6.42 -10.30 -16.30
N ALA A 821 -6.04 -9.60 -17.35
CA ALA A 821 -5.29 -10.14 -18.50
C ALA A 821 -3.85 -10.61 -18.17
N ASN A 822 -3.29 -10.19 -17.02
CA ASN A 822 -1.95 -10.64 -16.61
C ASN A 822 -1.86 -12.15 -16.36
N SER A 823 -2.97 -12.82 -16.01
CA SER A 823 -3.04 -14.28 -15.85
C SER A 823 -2.65 -15.03 -17.13
N ALA A 824 -3.06 -14.52 -18.28
CA ALA A 824 -2.71 -15.09 -19.60
C ALA A 824 -1.20 -15.00 -19.86
N MET A 825 -0.56 -13.87 -19.49
CA MET A 825 0.88 -13.72 -19.62
C MET A 825 1.65 -14.73 -18.75
N VAL A 826 1.16 -14.99 -17.53
CA VAL A 826 1.72 -15.99 -16.61
C VAL A 826 1.55 -17.40 -17.22
N ALA A 827 0.38 -17.73 -17.76
CA ALA A 827 0.11 -19.03 -18.38
C ALA A 827 1.03 -19.29 -19.58
N ILE A 828 1.20 -18.30 -20.47
CA ILE A 828 2.12 -18.39 -21.60
C ILE A 828 3.56 -18.60 -21.12
N ALA A 829 4.02 -17.81 -20.14
CA ALA A 829 5.37 -17.92 -19.61
C ALA A 829 5.64 -19.31 -19.02
N ASN A 830 4.74 -19.85 -18.22
CA ASN A 830 4.86 -21.19 -17.63
C ASN A 830 4.89 -22.30 -18.70
N ARG A 831 4.23 -22.07 -19.84
CA ARG A 831 4.24 -23.03 -20.95
C ARG A 831 5.58 -23.07 -21.68
N ILE A 832 6.24 -21.92 -21.84
CA ILE A 832 7.45 -21.76 -22.67
C ILE A 832 8.76 -21.71 -21.86
N ALA A 833 8.72 -21.63 -20.53
CA ALA A 833 9.91 -21.56 -19.68
C ALA A 833 9.97 -22.68 -18.65
N TYR A 834 11.17 -22.92 -18.11
CA TYR A 834 11.37 -23.84 -16.95
C TYR A 834 11.15 -23.10 -15.63
N THR A 835 11.55 -21.83 -15.56
CA THR A 835 11.40 -20.98 -14.37
C THR A 835 10.77 -19.65 -14.76
N VAL A 836 9.77 -19.21 -13.99
CA VAL A 836 9.08 -17.92 -14.16
C VAL A 836 9.22 -17.12 -12.88
N ILE A 837 9.70 -15.89 -12.99
CA ILE A 837 9.90 -14.96 -11.87
C ILE A 837 9.04 -13.72 -12.09
N THR A 838 8.16 -13.43 -11.15
CA THR A 838 7.53 -12.11 -11.02
C THR A 838 8.24 -11.36 -9.89
N PRO A 839 8.84 -10.18 -10.13
CA PRO A 839 9.60 -9.47 -9.13
C PRO A 839 8.74 -9.07 -7.92
N ALA A 840 9.28 -9.19 -6.71
CA ALA A 840 8.61 -8.74 -5.48
C ALA A 840 8.47 -7.20 -5.43
N ASN A 841 9.39 -6.51 -6.10
CA ASN A 841 9.39 -5.05 -6.25
C ASN A 841 8.58 -4.54 -7.45
N TRP A 842 7.76 -5.39 -8.06
CA TRP A 842 6.92 -4.99 -9.19
C TRP A 842 5.98 -3.83 -8.83
N ARG A 843 5.90 -2.86 -9.74
CA ARG A 843 4.93 -1.76 -9.75
C ARG A 843 4.78 -1.20 -11.17
N CYS A 844 3.85 -0.27 -11.39
CA CYS A 844 3.73 0.40 -12.69
C CYS A 844 5.07 1.00 -13.14
N CYS A 845 5.48 0.74 -14.38
CA CYS A 845 6.75 1.24 -14.94
C CYS A 845 6.80 2.78 -15.11
N GLY A 846 5.69 3.49 -14.92
CA GLY A 846 5.59 4.95 -15.02
C GLY A 846 5.69 5.51 -16.45
N PHE A 847 5.87 4.68 -17.48
CA PHE A 847 6.03 5.15 -18.87
C PHE A 847 4.74 5.70 -19.45
N ALA A 848 3.58 5.03 -19.18
CA ALA A 848 2.22 5.50 -19.46
C ALA A 848 2.04 6.17 -20.84
N GLY A 849 2.28 5.44 -21.90
CA GLY A 849 2.20 5.91 -23.27
C GLY A 849 3.37 6.81 -23.67
N ASP A 850 3.22 8.11 -23.61
CA ASP A 850 4.28 9.10 -23.89
C ASP A 850 4.84 9.79 -22.64
N ARG A 851 4.27 9.51 -21.46
CA ARG A 851 4.66 10.18 -20.21
C ARG A 851 6.12 9.96 -19.86
N GLY A 852 6.64 8.74 -20.02
CA GLY A 852 8.04 8.42 -19.78
C GLY A 852 9.02 9.12 -20.74
N LEU A 853 8.56 9.58 -21.91
CA LEU A 853 9.35 10.42 -22.81
C LEU A 853 9.32 11.89 -22.41
N LEU A 854 8.23 12.34 -21.76
CA LEU A 854 8.03 13.73 -21.32
C LEU A 854 8.58 13.99 -19.91
N ILE A 855 8.53 12.99 -19.04
CA ILE A 855 8.97 13.02 -17.63
C ILE A 855 9.81 11.75 -17.36
N PRO A 856 11.01 11.64 -17.91
CA PRO A 856 11.83 10.41 -17.81
C PRO A 856 12.16 9.99 -16.38
N GLU A 857 12.30 10.96 -15.48
CA GLU A 857 12.58 10.69 -14.07
C GLU A 857 11.48 9.90 -13.38
N LEU A 858 10.24 9.95 -13.88
CA LEU A 858 9.14 9.12 -13.38
C LEU A 858 9.40 7.64 -13.65
N THR A 859 9.83 7.32 -14.89
CA THR A 859 10.14 5.94 -15.27
C THR A 859 11.36 5.42 -14.53
N VAL A 860 12.44 6.23 -14.44
CA VAL A 860 13.66 5.84 -13.70
C VAL A 860 13.32 5.53 -12.25
N ASN A 861 12.58 6.41 -11.58
CA ASN A 861 12.14 6.18 -10.19
C ASN A 861 11.26 4.92 -10.08
N ALA A 862 10.33 4.73 -11.01
CA ALA A 862 9.39 3.63 -10.97
C ALA A 862 10.07 2.25 -11.12
N THR A 863 11.13 2.15 -11.89
CA THR A 863 11.78 0.89 -12.25
C THR A 863 13.01 0.56 -11.40
N SER A 864 13.47 1.49 -10.54
CA SER A 864 14.74 1.36 -9.80
C SER A 864 14.80 0.11 -8.91
N LEU A 865 13.76 -0.11 -8.09
CA LEU A 865 13.74 -1.23 -7.15
C LEU A 865 13.67 -2.61 -7.86
N GLU A 866 12.91 -2.69 -8.96
CA GLU A 866 12.85 -3.90 -9.77
C GLU A 866 14.20 -4.14 -10.49
N ALA A 867 14.87 -3.07 -10.94
CA ALA A 867 16.19 -3.16 -11.54
C ALA A 867 17.25 -3.67 -10.56
N GLU A 868 17.22 -3.19 -9.31
CA GLU A 868 18.12 -3.64 -8.24
C GLU A 868 17.87 -5.13 -7.89
N GLU A 869 16.61 -5.54 -7.73
CA GLU A 869 16.24 -6.92 -7.46
C GLU A 869 16.74 -7.89 -8.54
N LEU A 870 16.69 -7.45 -9.80
CA LEU A 870 16.99 -8.30 -10.96
C LEU A 870 18.43 -8.15 -11.49
N VAL A 871 19.32 -7.42 -10.83
CA VAL A 871 20.65 -7.10 -11.35
C VAL A 871 21.48 -8.34 -11.66
N SER A 872 21.39 -9.38 -10.83
CA SER A 872 22.13 -10.66 -10.97
C SER A 872 21.34 -11.76 -11.67
N VAL A 873 20.09 -11.50 -12.08
CA VAL A 873 19.23 -12.53 -12.69
C VAL A 873 19.49 -12.58 -14.19
N ASP A 874 20.06 -13.71 -14.65
CA ASP A 874 20.18 -13.99 -16.08
C ASP A 874 18.90 -14.67 -16.58
N ALA A 875 18.09 -13.90 -17.31
CA ALA A 875 16.77 -14.30 -17.76
C ALA A 875 16.30 -13.51 -18.99
N LEU A 876 15.41 -14.12 -19.78
CA LEU A 876 14.63 -13.40 -20.75
C LEU A 876 13.58 -12.52 -20.03
N ARG A 877 13.55 -11.24 -20.31
CA ARG A 877 12.62 -10.30 -19.67
C ARG A 877 11.47 -9.96 -20.59
N VAL A 878 10.24 -10.08 -20.10
CA VAL A 878 9.05 -9.92 -20.95
C VAL A 878 7.97 -9.04 -20.30
N SER A 879 7.21 -8.36 -21.16
CA SER A 879 5.95 -7.68 -20.83
C SER A 879 5.02 -7.73 -22.04
N ASN A 880 3.71 -7.46 -21.85
CA ASN A 880 2.73 -7.52 -22.93
C ASN A 880 2.28 -6.14 -23.45
N ASN A 881 2.95 -5.04 -23.08
CA ASN A 881 2.61 -3.70 -23.55
C ASN A 881 3.86 -2.93 -23.98
N GLN A 882 3.90 -2.42 -25.19
CA GLN A 882 5.06 -1.70 -25.75
C GLN A 882 5.59 -0.56 -24.87
N PRO A 883 4.76 0.35 -24.31
CA PRO A 883 5.23 1.36 -23.37
C PRO A 883 5.97 0.76 -22.17
N CYS A 884 5.50 -0.38 -21.65
CA CYS A 884 6.16 -1.03 -20.53
C CYS A 884 7.50 -1.65 -20.95
N GLN A 885 7.57 -2.29 -22.13
CA GLN A 885 8.84 -2.82 -22.66
C GLN A 885 9.89 -1.71 -22.81
N ILE A 886 9.51 -0.55 -23.37
CA ILE A 886 10.38 0.61 -23.54
C ILE A 886 10.81 1.16 -22.15
N GLY A 887 9.84 1.38 -21.25
CA GLY A 887 10.08 1.91 -19.92
C GLY A 887 11.02 1.02 -19.10
N MET A 888 10.73 -0.28 -19.05
CA MET A 888 11.53 -1.26 -18.35
C MET A 888 12.93 -1.42 -18.96
N SER A 889 13.03 -1.46 -20.29
CA SER A 889 14.34 -1.53 -20.96
C SER A 889 15.20 -0.32 -20.66
N GLY A 890 14.59 0.89 -20.67
CA GLY A 890 15.29 2.14 -20.33
C GLY A 890 15.69 2.25 -18.88
N GLY A 891 14.81 1.85 -17.96
CA GLY A 891 15.03 1.96 -16.52
C GLY A 891 15.97 0.90 -15.94
N THR A 892 15.90 -0.35 -16.45
CA THR A 892 16.74 -1.45 -15.96
C THR A 892 18.05 -1.63 -16.72
N GLY A 893 18.19 -0.99 -17.90
CA GLY A 893 19.34 -1.21 -18.79
C GLY A 893 19.38 -2.58 -19.46
N LYS A 894 18.33 -3.41 -19.31
CA LYS A 894 18.19 -4.74 -19.91
C LYS A 894 16.98 -4.75 -20.86
N ALA A 895 17.10 -5.46 -21.98
CA ALA A 895 16.03 -5.52 -22.98
C ALA A 895 14.81 -6.29 -22.46
N TYR A 896 13.63 -5.68 -22.55
CA TYR A 896 12.33 -6.34 -22.39
C TYR A 896 11.69 -6.53 -23.75
N ILE A 897 11.15 -7.70 -24.03
CA ILE A 897 10.43 -8.04 -25.27
C ILE A 897 8.95 -8.36 -24.97
N SER A 898 8.16 -8.53 -26.02
CA SER A 898 6.79 -9.00 -25.90
C SER A 898 6.76 -10.45 -25.42
N ILE A 899 5.82 -10.79 -24.52
CA ILE A 899 5.55 -12.20 -24.18
C ILE A 899 5.14 -12.99 -25.41
N LEU A 900 4.44 -12.35 -26.37
CA LEU A 900 4.05 -12.97 -27.65
C LEU A 900 5.26 -13.22 -28.55
N GLU A 901 6.26 -12.33 -28.55
CA GLU A 901 7.52 -12.57 -29.25
C GLU A 901 8.26 -13.78 -28.65
N ALA A 902 8.30 -13.89 -27.32
CA ALA A 902 8.90 -15.04 -26.64
C ALA A 902 8.16 -16.34 -26.97
N TRP A 903 6.82 -16.32 -27.01
CA TRP A 903 5.99 -17.45 -27.38
C TRP A 903 6.22 -17.87 -28.84
N VAL A 904 6.17 -16.94 -29.77
CA VAL A 904 6.43 -17.20 -31.21
C VAL A 904 7.79 -17.87 -31.41
N ARG A 905 8.85 -17.37 -30.76
CA ARG A 905 10.20 -17.97 -30.82
C ARG A 905 10.23 -19.40 -30.28
N SER A 906 9.38 -19.70 -29.30
CA SER A 906 9.35 -21.02 -28.65
C SER A 906 8.56 -22.07 -29.46
N VAL A 907 7.57 -21.66 -30.28
CA VAL A 907 6.74 -22.58 -31.08
C VAL A 907 7.14 -22.62 -32.55
N SER A 908 7.90 -21.62 -33.04
CA SER A 908 8.38 -21.58 -34.44
C SER A 908 9.70 -22.32 -34.56
#